data_2fbcdfb346a7b8aae523e23921c96b97
#
_entry.id   2fbcdfb346a7b8aae523e23921c96b97
#
_cell.length_a   1.000
_cell.length_b   1.000
_cell.length_c   1.000
_cell.angle_alpha   90.00
_cell.angle_beta   90.00
_cell.angle_gamma   90.00
#
_symmetry.space_group_name_H-M   'P 1'
#
loop_
_entity.id
_entity.type
_entity.pdbx_description
1 polymer ?
#
loop_
_entity_poly.entity_id
_entity_poly.type
_entity_poly.pdbx_seq_one_letter_code
_entity_poly.pdbx_strand_id
1 'polypeptide(L)'
;VEATDQLAPPVVAVMVVHEPDDWFDAVLAGLAAQDYPNLRSLLLVTGDPGDLADRVRESVPNSFVRSIEGNPGFGPTANEVLRLVEGDNGFFCFLHDDVALEPDAIRLMVEELYRSNAGIVGPKLVDWHDPVVLQHVGFGVDRFGEVDPFVEPGEADQEQHDAVRDVFALPSACLLVRADLFRALGGFDPSIEFHGDDVDLCWRAHLGGARVVVVPSARARHLERLTERRPDLAHHALRERHRINSVVTLTGARRLPLVLLQLALLTLGEFVVSLFTGQFRRGWAALRALVGQVARVPATYSRRRALVAGRLVPDGEVAGLQVRGSARFATYLRARDARPDHHRSSARPWRERAGAGSGLAWLAIVATVVLGGRHLIGSGVPRVGEFLPFDRSPLHLLRTYSNGWNPHGVGATASSPTGLGLIGVAGLVAGARMGLLHTLSVVGLLVLGAFGMWRLGRCFSSSRARLIAAVVYLALPLSGQVLSMGRWGALAVYAALPWSIDSMRRFAGLEATAAHADGERSFPVDPLMQRRLLAGGSLIAALTIAFEPSYWLLLLLVAIVLAVATLATGAPLMAAARLAGAGAVAVVVGLALNLPWSAQLFRDGGWTAAVGPPPNGSRGLSVFELLTFQVGNGRAAALAIALYLPVVGALVLARGSRFGWAARAALLVVVFAWLAVLDDRGSLPLHLPEPGVVLVPVAIGLALAAAAVVAGFATDVRGGDFGWRQPLGVLCGLAVCVGAIPGVIALQTGRWDMPSTTMLDLLGQLPDHPAEGDYRVLWVGDQRLLPAAGQAYGPGVAYAVTDGRSLEVDQTWGTPPRGGDDEIADALQSIATGTTTRAGRLLAPFAVRYIIVPVVDGAVSTDAEPLPLPSGLIDSLGDQLDLAEAYSPPAFLVYENRAWLPLRSVLTADGAAASRTAGAESLAQADVTGATPVMVGADHLGAAAVGVPAGTVHLGVPFDRNWTVSVDGAEVEARPAF
;
A
#
# COMPACT_ATOMS: atom_id res chain seq x y z
N VAL A 1 30.50 -65.47 -27.08
CA VAL A 1 30.13 -64.64 -25.93
C VAL A 1 31.40 -64.21 -25.16
N GLU A 2 32.45 -65.07 -24.99
CA GLU A 2 33.67 -64.71 -24.24
C GLU A 2 34.57 -63.66 -24.93
N ALA A 3 34.52 -63.44 -26.25
CA ALA A 3 35.41 -62.51 -26.93
C ALA A 3 34.93 -61.06 -26.90
N THR A 4 33.67 -60.81 -26.61
CA THR A 4 33.13 -59.46 -26.51
C THR A 4 33.35 -58.85 -25.10
N ASP A 5 33.43 -59.66 -24.06
CA ASP A 5 33.63 -59.22 -22.68
C ASP A 5 35.02 -58.57 -22.43
N GLN A 6 36.03 -58.98 -23.20
CA GLN A 6 37.39 -58.41 -23.10
C GLN A 6 37.58 -57.04 -23.75
N LEU A 7 36.65 -56.57 -24.56
CA LEU A 7 36.71 -55.30 -25.28
C LEU A 7 35.93 -54.17 -24.56
N ALA A 8 35.01 -54.49 -23.67
CA ALA A 8 34.25 -53.52 -22.92
C ALA A 8 35.07 -53.01 -21.72
N PRO A 9 35.21 -51.68 -21.55
CA PRO A 9 35.90 -51.10 -20.38
C PRO A 9 35.25 -51.54 -19.06
N PRO A 10 36.01 -51.73 -17.98
CA PRO A 10 35.43 -52.13 -16.70
C PRO A 10 34.58 -51.00 -16.09
N VAL A 11 33.40 -51.34 -15.62
CA VAL A 11 32.53 -50.48 -14.83
C VAL A 11 32.42 -51.06 -13.42
N VAL A 12 32.67 -50.22 -12.42
CA VAL A 12 32.42 -50.60 -11.02
C VAL A 12 31.22 -49.80 -10.54
N ALA A 13 30.09 -50.47 -10.31
CA ALA A 13 28.93 -49.88 -9.67
C ALA A 13 29.17 -49.76 -8.17
N VAL A 14 29.28 -48.55 -7.67
CA VAL A 14 29.55 -48.22 -6.27
C VAL A 14 28.27 -47.77 -5.61
N MET A 15 27.70 -48.63 -4.77
CA MET A 15 26.45 -48.34 -4.08
C MET A 15 26.69 -48.14 -2.58
N VAL A 16 26.25 -47.01 -2.05
CA VAL A 16 26.26 -46.74 -0.60
C VAL A 16 24.90 -47.13 -0.04
N VAL A 17 24.93 -48.09 0.92
CA VAL A 17 23.70 -48.66 1.50
C VAL A 17 23.61 -48.29 2.98
N HIS A 18 22.46 -47.79 3.40
CA HIS A 18 22.20 -47.43 4.80
C HIS A 18 20.77 -47.78 5.20
N GLU A 19 20.60 -48.80 6.07
CA GLU A 19 19.31 -49.25 6.57
C GLU A 19 18.25 -49.39 5.46
N PRO A 20 18.49 -50.30 4.48
CA PRO A 20 17.59 -50.51 3.35
C PRO A 20 16.27 -51.16 3.79
N ASP A 21 15.18 -50.88 3.09
CA ASP A 21 13.84 -51.36 3.35
C ASP A 21 13.26 -52.04 2.08
N ASP A 22 11.97 -52.23 1.98
CA ASP A 22 11.25 -52.98 0.93
C ASP A 22 11.62 -52.62 -0.52
N TRP A 23 12.03 -51.39 -0.77
CA TRP A 23 12.46 -50.95 -2.12
C TRP A 23 13.78 -51.55 -2.58
N PHE A 24 14.63 -52.04 -1.67
CA PHE A 24 16.00 -52.44 -1.97
C PHE A 24 16.06 -53.66 -2.88
N ASP A 25 15.10 -54.57 -2.80
CA ASP A 25 15.05 -55.74 -3.68
C ASP A 25 14.85 -55.35 -5.15
N ALA A 26 14.06 -54.29 -5.41
CA ALA A 26 13.92 -53.73 -6.76
C ALA A 26 15.20 -53.04 -7.25
N VAL A 27 15.98 -52.44 -6.37
CA VAL A 27 17.28 -51.85 -6.69
C VAL A 27 18.29 -52.95 -7.06
N LEU A 28 18.36 -54.03 -6.28
CA LEU A 28 19.24 -55.19 -6.57
C LEU A 28 18.83 -55.85 -7.88
N ALA A 29 17.53 -56.05 -8.14
CA ALA A 29 17.03 -56.64 -9.38
C ALA A 29 17.42 -55.78 -10.59
N GLY A 30 17.31 -54.42 -10.50
CA GLY A 30 17.74 -53.46 -11.55
C GLY A 30 19.25 -53.54 -11.81
N LEU A 31 20.06 -53.71 -10.78
CA LEU A 31 21.52 -53.87 -10.91
C LEU A 31 21.90 -55.20 -11.51
N ALA A 32 21.22 -56.29 -11.12
CA ALA A 32 21.46 -57.66 -11.64
C ALA A 32 21.02 -57.78 -13.12
N ALA A 33 20.00 -57.03 -13.54
CA ALA A 33 19.46 -57.04 -14.89
C ALA A 33 20.29 -56.25 -15.92
N GLN A 34 21.37 -55.57 -15.50
CA GLN A 34 22.18 -54.76 -16.43
C GLN A 34 22.78 -55.59 -17.54
N ASP A 35 22.65 -55.16 -18.79
CA ASP A 35 23.17 -55.80 -20.00
C ASP A 35 24.63 -55.44 -20.31
N TYR A 36 25.32 -54.69 -19.46
CA TYR A 36 26.69 -54.31 -19.65
C TYR A 36 27.65 -55.44 -19.28
N PRO A 37 28.51 -55.94 -20.19
CA PRO A 37 29.24 -57.24 -20.02
C PRO A 37 30.37 -57.21 -19.00
N ASN A 38 31.03 -56.07 -18.76
CA ASN A 38 32.14 -55.93 -17.82
C ASN A 38 31.78 -55.07 -16.61
N LEU A 39 30.68 -55.44 -15.93
CA LEU A 39 30.18 -54.82 -14.72
C LEU A 39 30.58 -55.58 -13.47
N ARG A 40 31.07 -54.86 -12.46
CA ARG A 40 31.27 -55.34 -11.09
C ARG A 40 30.57 -54.41 -10.12
N SER A 41 30.09 -54.95 -9.00
CA SER A 41 29.36 -54.18 -8.01
C SER A 41 30.09 -54.13 -6.68
N LEU A 42 30.28 -52.91 -6.13
CA LEU A 42 30.84 -52.68 -4.82
C LEU A 42 29.77 -52.03 -3.94
N LEU A 43 29.30 -52.76 -2.93
CA LEU A 43 28.31 -52.26 -1.98
C LEU A 43 29.00 -51.88 -0.67
N LEU A 44 28.87 -50.63 -0.29
CA LEU A 44 29.45 -50.04 0.92
C LEU A 44 28.34 -49.85 1.95
N VAL A 45 28.27 -50.72 2.93
CA VAL A 45 27.18 -50.76 3.92
C VAL A 45 27.60 -49.96 5.15
N THR A 46 26.82 -48.92 5.45
CA THR A 46 26.98 -48.13 6.66
C THR A 46 25.95 -48.55 7.71
N GLY A 47 26.40 -48.82 8.91
CA GLY A 47 25.59 -49.41 9.96
C GLY A 47 25.76 -50.94 10.11
N ASP A 48 24.78 -51.62 10.70
CA ASP A 48 24.82 -53.07 10.89
C ASP A 48 24.45 -53.78 9.55
N PRO A 49 25.37 -54.58 8.96
CA PRO A 49 25.08 -55.26 7.71
C PRO A 49 24.07 -56.41 7.85
N GLY A 50 23.82 -56.94 9.04
CA GLY A 50 22.88 -58.03 9.27
C GLY A 50 23.02 -59.17 8.22
N ASP A 51 21.89 -59.59 7.62
CA ASP A 51 21.78 -60.58 6.52
C ASP A 51 21.96 -59.95 5.11
N LEU A 52 22.20 -58.64 5.05
CA LEU A 52 22.28 -57.90 3.80
C LEU A 52 23.36 -58.42 2.84
N ALA A 53 24.49 -58.82 3.37
CA ALA A 53 25.57 -59.32 2.55
C ALA A 53 25.21 -60.64 1.82
N ASP A 54 24.40 -61.50 2.42
CA ASP A 54 23.91 -62.72 1.81
C ASP A 54 22.83 -62.47 0.80
N ARG A 55 21.87 -61.57 1.09
CA ARG A 55 20.85 -61.08 0.13
C ARG A 55 21.47 -60.50 -1.15
N VAL A 56 22.50 -59.68 -0.99
CA VAL A 56 23.20 -59.06 -2.11
C VAL A 56 23.94 -60.12 -2.95
N ARG A 57 24.64 -61.09 -2.36
CA ARG A 57 25.34 -62.13 -3.11
C ARG A 57 24.41 -63.09 -3.84
N GLU A 58 23.20 -63.31 -3.29
CA GLU A 58 22.16 -64.13 -3.94
C GLU A 58 21.60 -63.39 -5.16
N SER A 59 21.33 -62.05 -5.04
CA SER A 59 20.73 -61.26 -6.12
C SER A 59 21.75 -60.80 -7.17
N VAL A 60 22.99 -60.47 -6.76
CA VAL A 60 24.05 -59.91 -7.62
C VAL A 60 25.36 -60.72 -7.39
N PRO A 61 25.59 -61.86 -8.08
CA PRO A 61 26.70 -62.77 -7.80
C PRO A 61 28.11 -62.16 -7.93
N ASN A 62 28.27 -61.13 -8.79
CA ASN A 62 29.57 -60.44 -9.00
C ASN A 62 29.76 -59.22 -8.08
N SER A 63 29.16 -59.23 -6.91
CA SER A 63 29.21 -58.12 -5.95
C SER A 63 30.23 -58.31 -4.85
N PHE A 64 30.87 -57.26 -4.43
CA PHE A 64 31.70 -57.16 -3.27
C PHE A 64 31.05 -56.26 -2.21
N VAL A 65 30.82 -56.78 -1.01
CA VAL A 65 30.16 -56.05 0.08
C VAL A 65 31.21 -55.73 1.16
N ARG A 66 31.23 -54.43 1.54
CA ARG A 66 32.12 -53.97 2.61
C ARG A 66 31.35 -53.15 3.63
N SER A 67 31.48 -53.47 4.90
CA SER A 67 30.95 -52.70 6.01
C SER A 67 31.87 -51.51 6.34
N ILE A 68 31.24 -50.35 6.61
CA ILE A 68 31.90 -49.11 7.01
C ILE A 68 31.39 -48.72 8.39
N GLU A 69 32.29 -48.44 9.32
CA GLU A 69 31.91 -48.02 10.67
C GLU A 69 31.23 -46.61 10.65
N GLY A 70 30.07 -46.50 11.29
CA GLY A 70 29.29 -45.30 11.35
C GLY A 70 28.63 -44.92 10.02
N ASN A 71 28.13 -43.69 9.91
CA ASN A 71 27.60 -43.15 8.68
C ASN A 71 28.23 -41.77 8.40
N PRO A 72 29.38 -41.71 7.73
CA PRO A 72 30.07 -40.45 7.42
C PRO A 72 29.40 -39.64 6.29
N GLY A 73 28.31 -40.14 5.71
CA GLY A 73 27.62 -39.57 4.56
C GLY A 73 27.96 -40.27 3.24
N PHE A 74 27.23 -39.93 2.18
CA PHE A 74 27.34 -40.57 0.87
C PHE A 74 28.72 -40.40 0.25
N GLY A 75 29.17 -39.14 0.05
CA GLY A 75 30.44 -38.88 -0.64
C GLY A 75 31.66 -39.44 0.07
N PRO A 76 31.83 -39.22 1.38
CA PRO A 76 32.95 -39.84 2.13
C PRO A 76 32.96 -41.36 2.08
N THR A 77 31.79 -42.03 2.16
CA THR A 77 31.68 -43.49 2.03
C THR A 77 32.03 -43.94 0.62
N ALA A 78 31.51 -43.32 -0.41
CA ALA A 78 31.78 -43.67 -1.81
C ALA A 78 33.27 -43.53 -2.17
N ASN A 79 34.02 -42.65 -1.50
CA ASN A 79 35.47 -42.50 -1.70
C ASN A 79 36.28 -43.75 -1.34
N GLU A 80 35.71 -44.71 -0.61
CA GLU A 80 36.39 -45.99 -0.33
C GLU A 80 36.75 -46.74 -1.62
N VAL A 81 36.06 -46.46 -2.74
CA VAL A 81 36.41 -47.04 -4.05
C VAL A 81 37.83 -46.69 -4.48
N LEU A 82 38.34 -45.51 -4.09
CA LEU A 82 39.69 -45.06 -4.40
C LEU A 82 40.78 -45.95 -3.74
N ARG A 83 40.42 -46.59 -2.62
CA ARG A 83 41.32 -47.49 -1.85
C ARG A 83 41.15 -48.96 -2.25
N LEU A 84 39.94 -49.33 -2.71
CA LEU A 84 39.58 -50.73 -2.98
C LEU A 84 39.79 -51.13 -4.43
N VAL A 85 39.73 -50.17 -5.35
CA VAL A 85 39.86 -50.43 -6.80
C VAL A 85 41.13 -49.78 -7.30
N GLU A 86 42.07 -50.60 -7.82
CA GLU A 86 43.32 -50.13 -8.42
C GLU A 86 43.15 -49.88 -9.92
N GLY A 87 43.96 -48.96 -10.49
CA GLY A 87 44.00 -48.65 -11.92
C GLY A 87 43.15 -47.46 -12.30
N ASP A 88 43.53 -46.80 -13.40
CA ASP A 88 42.89 -45.55 -13.91
C ASP A 88 41.98 -45.82 -15.11
N ASN A 89 41.92 -47.06 -15.58
CA ASN A 89 41.10 -47.44 -16.72
C ASN A 89 39.69 -47.85 -16.28
N GLY A 90 38.66 -47.34 -16.98
CA GLY A 90 37.29 -47.73 -16.71
C GLY A 90 36.47 -46.60 -16.04
N PHE A 91 35.38 -47.01 -15.41
CA PHE A 91 34.38 -46.09 -14.91
C PHE A 91 33.89 -46.49 -13.53
N PHE A 92 33.55 -45.50 -12.70
CA PHE A 92 32.79 -45.66 -11.47
C PHE A 92 31.36 -45.21 -11.70
N CYS A 93 30.39 -46.10 -11.45
CA CYS A 93 28.99 -45.79 -11.46
C CYS A 93 28.49 -45.64 -10.02
N PHE A 94 28.37 -44.42 -9.50
CA PHE A 94 27.87 -44.15 -8.15
C PHE A 94 26.36 -44.24 -8.10
N LEU A 95 25.82 -44.94 -7.11
CA LEU A 95 24.43 -45.26 -6.93
C LEU A 95 23.98 -45.04 -5.48
N HIS A 96 22.81 -44.47 -5.28
CA HIS A 96 22.11 -44.55 -4.00
C HIS A 96 21.38 -45.90 -3.86
N ASP A 97 21.10 -46.29 -2.63
CA ASP A 97 20.38 -47.54 -2.29
C ASP A 97 18.86 -47.48 -2.57
N ASP A 98 18.37 -46.38 -3.11
CA ASP A 98 16.97 -46.10 -3.48
C ASP A 98 16.82 -45.76 -4.97
N VAL A 99 17.78 -46.18 -5.80
CA VAL A 99 17.76 -46.01 -7.27
C VAL A 99 17.70 -47.34 -7.96
N ALA A 100 16.66 -47.62 -8.73
CA ALA A 100 16.51 -48.80 -9.57
C ALA A 100 16.80 -48.47 -11.04
N LEU A 101 17.86 -49.05 -11.62
CA LEU A 101 18.27 -48.84 -13.01
C LEU A 101 17.39 -49.64 -13.97
N GLU A 102 17.13 -49.11 -15.15
CA GLU A 102 16.61 -49.90 -16.28
C GLU A 102 17.75 -50.79 -16.86
N PRO A 103 17.42 -51.93 -17.52
CA PRO A 103 18.42 -52.96 -17.88
C PRO A 103 19.57 -52.47 -18.77
N ASP A 104 19.37 -51.47 -19.59
CA ASP A 104 20.34 -50.94 -20.55
C ASP A 104 21.01 -49.62 -20.08
N ALA A 105 20.71 -49.17 -18.88
CA ALA A 105 21.08 -47.83 -18.39
C ALA A 105 22.62 -47.64 -18.36
N ILE A 106 23.34 -48.58 -17.79
CA ILE A 106 24.82 -48.50 -17.71
C ILE A 106 25.46 -48.53 -19.10
N ARG A 107 24.98 -49.36 -20.00
CA ARG A 107 25.48 -49.45 -21.37
C ARG A 107 25.30 -48.14 -22.12
N LEU A 108 24.08 -47.60 -22.08
CA LEU A 108 23.77 -46.32 -22.74
C LEU A 108 24.58 -45.14 -22.18
N MET A 109 24.83 -45.14 -20.87
CA MET A 109 25.70 -44.13 -20.26
C MET A 109 27.16 -44.27 -20.70
N VAL A 110 27.69 -45.49 -20.79
CA VAL A 110 29.06 -45.71 -21.26
C VAL A 110 29.21 -45.34 -22.75
N GLU A 111 28.28 -45.76 -23.60
CA GLU A 111 28.28 -45.42 -25.02
C GLU A 111 28.28 -43.92 -25.23
N GLU A 112 27.43 -43.18 -24.51
CA GLU A 112 27.35 -41.73 -24.63
C GLU A 112 28.60 -41.03 -24.09
N LEU A 113 29.18 -41.53 -22.98
CA LEU A 113 30.40 -41.00 -22.41
C LEU A 113 31.56 -41.03 -23.42
N TYR A 114 31.70 -42.11 -24.18
CA TYR A 114 32.64 -42.22 -25.28
C TYR A 114 32.28 -41.31 -26.46
N ARG A 115 31.02 -41.29 -26.85
CA ARG A 115 30.55 -40.51 -28.01
C ARG A 115 30.73 -39.00 -27.80
N SER A 116 30.43 -38.52 -26.61
CA SER A 116 30.51 -37.11 -26.24
C SER A 116 31.85 -36.65 -25.68
N ASN A 117 32.78 -37.60 -25.43
CA ASN A 117 34.00 -37.38 -24.66
C ASN A 117 33.75 -36.70 -23.31
N ALA A 118 32.68 -37.09 -22.63
CA ALA A 118 32.32 -36.55 -21.34
C ALA A 118 33.19 -37.13 -20.22
N GLY A 119 33.33 -36.41 -19.13
CA GLY A 119 33.98 -36.89 -17.92
C GLY A 119 33.01 -37.52 -16.93
N ILE A 120 31.76 -36.98 -16.90
CA ILE A 120 30.67 -37.42 -16.06
C ILE A 120 29.39 -37.50 -16.89
N VAL A 121 28.63 -38.58 -16.74
CA VAL A 121 27.31 -38.71 -17.33
C VAL A 121 26.32 -39.27 -16.30
N GLY A 122 25.04 -39.02 -16.50
CA GLY A 122 23.97 -39.54 -15.64
C GLY A 122 22.65 -39.71 -16.41
N PRO A 123 21.77 -40.61 -15.92
CA PRO A 123 20.51 -40.94 -16.58
C PRO A 123 19.42 -39.87 -16.36
N LYS A 124 18.30 -40.05 -17.05
CA LYS A 124 17.00 -39.46 -16.71
C LYS A 124 16.47 -40.17 -15.46
N LEU A 125 16.20 -39.40 -14.38
CA LEU A 125 15.58 -39.93 -13.17
C LEU A 125 14.08 -39.68 -13.21
N VAL A 126 13.30 -40.75 -12.98
CA VAL A 126 11.83 -40.69 -12.93
C VAL A 126 11.33 -41.10 -11.54
N ASP A 127 10.10 -40.73 -11.23
CA ASP A 127 9.48 -41.09 -9.96
C ASP A 127 9.39 -42.62 -9.79
N TRP A 128 9.60 -43.06 -8.55
CA TRP A 128 9.61 -44.49 -8.21
C TRP A 128 8.27 -45.17 -8.46
N HIS A 129 7.16 -44.51 -8.12
CA HIS A 129 5.81 -45.09 -8.18
C HIS A 129 5.10 -44.79 -9.50
N ASP A 130 5.41 -43.64 -10.15
CA ASP A 130 4.86 -43.23 -11.43
C ASP A 130 6.00 -42.87 -12.42
N PRO A 131 6.50 -43.84 -13.20
CA PRO A 131 7.59 -43.62 -14.15
C PRO A 131 7.33 -42.65 -15.28
N VAL A 132 6.08 -42.16 -15.39
CA VAL A 132 5.71 -41.09 -16.33
C VAL A 132 6.07 -39.69 -15.76
N VAL A 133 6.30 -39.58 -14.46
CA VAL A 133 6.67 -38.33 -13.81
C VAL A 133 8.19 -38.18 -13.75
N LEU A 134 8.66 -37.04 -14.28
CA LEU A 134 10.09 -36.70 -14.25
C LEU A 134 10.50 -36.21 -12.86
N GLN A 135 11.67 -36.66 -12.41
CA GLN A 135 12.35 -36.10 -11.23
C GLN A 135 13.53 -35.22 -11.62
N HIS A 136 14.49 -35.76 -12.37
CA HIS A 136 15.69 -35.03 -12.75
C HIS A 136 16.17 -35.40 -14.15
N VAL A 137 16.58 -34.36 -14.91
CA VAL A 137 17.32 -34.52 -16.18
C VAL A 137 18.58 -33.65 -16.14
N GLY A 138 19.29 -33.68 -15.03
CA GLY A 138 20.34 -32.73 -14.69
C GLY A 138 19.79 -31.39 -14.22
N PHE A 139 20.66 -30.50 -13.82
CA PHE A 139 20.29 -29.17 -13.35
C PHE A 139 21.38 -28.14 -13.63
N GLY A 140 20.94 -26.89 -13.73
CA GLY A 140 21.80 -25.72 -13.73
C GLY A 140 22.22 -25.33 -12.32
N VAL A 141 23.31 -24.58 -12.22
CA VAL A 141 23.77 -24.01 -10.95
C VAL A 141 24.10 -22.55 -11.17
N ASP A 142 23.63 -21.68 -10.30
CA ASP A 142 23.98 -20.27 -10.39
C ASP A 142 25.35 -19.96 -9.77
N ARG A 143 25.82 -18.72 -9.92
CA ARG A 143 27.11 -18.28 -9.34
C ARG A 143 27.17 -18.30 -7.82
N PHE A 144 26.03 -18.49 -7.15
CA PHE A 144 25.90 -18.61 -5.70
C PHE A 144 25.79 -20.08 -5.25
N GLY A 145 25.96 -21.02 -6.19
CA GLY A 145 25.90 -22.45 -5.91
C GLY A 145 24.49 -23.00 -5.74
N GLU A 146 23.46 -22.22 -6.09
CA GLU A 146 22.09 -22.68 -5.99
C GLU A 146 21.66 -23.48 -7.22
N VAL A 147 21.00 -24.59 -6.97
CA VAL A 147 20.52 -25.50 -8.01
C VAL A 147 19.26 -24.93 -8.68
N ASP A 148 19.24 -24.95 -10.01
CA ASP A 148 18.08 -24.65 -10.84
C ASP A 148 17.65 -25.92 -11.59
N PRO A 149 16.63 -26.64 -11.10
CA PRO A 149 16.17 -27.87 -11.74
C PRO A 149 15.54 -27.54 -13.10
N PHE A 150 15.83 -28.39 -14.08
CA PHE A 150 15.25 -28.26 -15.42
C PHE A 150 13.84 -28.86 -15.52
N VAL A 151 13.42 -29.60 -14.51
CA VAL A 151 12.12 -30.28 -14.41
C VAL A 151 11.29 -29.60 -13.33
N GLU A 152 10.01 -29.36 -13.61
CA GLU A 152 9.07 -28.86 -12.60
C GLU A 152 8.49 -30.01 -11.75
N PRO A 153 8.17 -29.79 -10.46
CA PRO A 153 7.57 -30.84 -9.62
C PRO A 153 6.26 -31.36 -10.22
N GLY A 154 6.19 -32.67 -10.48
CA GLY A 154 5.02 -33.32 -11.07
C GLY A 154 4.94 -33.21 -12.60
N GLU A 155 6.01 -32.80 -13.27
CA GLU A 155 6.09 -32.72 -14.74
C GLU A 155 6.05 -34.12 -15.35
N ALA A 156 5.12 -34.37 -16.27
CA ALA A 156 5.03 -35.62 -17.00
C ALA A 156 6.08 -35.71 -18.12
N ASP A 157 6.67 -36.91 -18.32
CA ASP A 157 7.57 -37.19 -19.42
C ASP A 157 6.79 -37.25 -20.75
N GLN A 158 6.97 -36.26 -21.58
CA GLN A 158 6.39 -36.13 -22.91
C GLN A 158 7.51 -36.01 -23.97
N GLU A 159 8.66 -36.60 -23.72
CA GLU A 159 9.86 -36.58 -24.55
C GLU A 159 10.51 -35.16 -24.71
N GLN A 160 10.03 -34.18 -23.92
CA GLN A 160 10.51 -32.80 -23.96
C GLN A 160 11.95 -32.64 -23.49
N HIS A 161 12.52 -33.64 -22.81
CA HIS A 161 13.88 -33.65 -22.29
C HIS A 161 14.76 -34.78 -22.84
N ASP A 162 14.43 -35.35 -24.01
CA ASP A 162 15.12 -36.54 -24.56
C ASP A 162 16.39 -36.18 -25.36
N ALA A 163 16.74 -34.91 -25.47
CA ALA A 163 18.02 -34.51 -26.08
C ALA A 163 19.19 -34.67 -25.11
N VAL A 164 20.22 -35.37 -25.57
CA VAL A 164 21.52 -35.39 -24.88
C VAL A 164 22.07 -33.97 -24.81
N ARG A 165 22.41 -33.50 -23.64
CA ARG A 165 22.89 -32.12 -23.45
C ARG A 165 23.92 -31.98 -22.34
N ASP A 166 24.78 -30.98 -22.47
CA ASP A 166 25.62 -30.52 -21.38
C ASP A 166 24.76 -29.91 -20.26
N VAL A 167 25.06 -30.26 -19.04
CA VAL A 167 24.40 -29.72 -17.82
C VAL A 167 25.48 -29.29 -16.83
N PHE A 168 25.12 -28.39 -15.89
CA PHE A 168 26.12 -28.00 -14.90
C PHE A 168 26.38 -29.08 -13.88
N ALA A 169 25.36 -29.77 -13.44
CA ALA A 169 25.51 -30.89 -12.52
C ALA A 169 24.41 -31.95 -12.71
N LEU A 170 24.70 -33.15 -12.22
CA LEU A 170 23.81 -34.30 -12.22
C LEU A 170 23.61 -34.75 -10.78
N PRO A 171 22.45 -35.31 -10.38
CA PRO A 171 22.21 -35.84 -9.06
C PRO A 171 23.18 -36.97 -8.72
N SER A 172 23.78 -37.00 -7.53
CA SER A 172 24.63 -38.09 -7.03
C SER A 172 23.89 -39.42 -6.90
N ALA A 173 22.56 -39.41 -7.02
CA ALA A 173 21.73 -40.61 -7.01
C ALA A 173 22.14 -41.64 -8.06
N CYS A 174 22.58 -41.19 -9.24
CA CYS A 174 23.18 -42.04 -10.28
C CYS A 174 24.16 -41.24 -11.13
N LEU A 175 25.45 -41.48 -11.03
CA LEU A 175 26.54 -40.86 -11.79
C LEU A 175 27.50 -41.88 -12.33
N LEU A 176 27.77 -41.83 -13.64
CA LEU A 176 28.90 -42.59 -14.23
C LEU A 176 30.06 -41.61 -14.48
N VAL A 177 31.21 -41.88 -13.87
CA VAL A 177 32.38 -41.01 -13.86
C VAL A 177 33.60 -41.79 -14.35
N ARG A 178 34.45 -41.16 -15.17
CA ARG A 178 35.74 -41.74 -15.57
C ARG A 178 36.63 -41.96 -14.32
N ALA A 179 37.22 -43.12 -14.18
CA ALA A 179 38.05 -43.47 -13.02
C ALA A 179 39.29 -42.55 -12.88
N ASP A 180 39.96 -42.25 -14.01
CA ASP A 180 41.10 -41.30 -14.06
C ASP A 180 40.69 -39.89 -13.60
N LEU A 181 39.56 -39.40 -14.07
CA LEU A 181 39.02 -38.09 -13.66
C LEU A 181 38.65 -38.07 -12.17
N PHE A 182 37.97 -39.12 -11.70
CA PHE A 182 37.56 -39.17 -10.29
C PHE A 182 38.75 -39.16 -9.33
N ARG A 183 39.82 -39.90 -9.69
CA ARG A 183 41.09 -39.88 -8.97
C ARG A 183 41.81 -38.55 -9.04
N ALA A 184 41.90 -37.94 -10.24
CA ALA A 184 42.49 -36.63 -10.43
C ALA A 184 41.80 -35.52 -9.64
N LEU A 185 40.46 -35.60 -9.47
CA LEU A 185 39.67 -34.72 -8.64
C LEU A 185 39.81 -34.99 -7.14
N GLY A 186 40.39 -36.12 -6.73
CA GLY A 186 40.50 -36.52 -5.33
C GLY A 186 39.21 -37.06 -4.72
N GLY A 187 38.29 -37.55 -5.56
CA GLY A 187 36.99 -38.08 -5.13
C GLY A 187 35.97 -37.02 -4.74
N PHE A 188 34.95 -37.39 -4.00
CA PHE A 188 34.01 -36.48 -3.34
C PHE A 188 34.69 -35.70 -2.22
N ASP A 189 34.20 -34.46 -1.94
CA ASP A 189 34.72 -33.69 -0.81
C ASP A 189 34.34 -34.35 0.55
N PRO A 190 35.31 -34.78 1.38
CA PRO A 190 35.00 -35.44 2.64
C PRO A 190 34.27 -34.59 3.68
N SER A 191 34.19 -33.27 3.50
CA SER A 191 33.49 -32.39 4.41
C SER A 191 32.02 -32.15 4.02
N ILE A 192 31.58 -32.73 2.90
CA ILE A 192 30.20 -32.74 2.45
C ILE A 192 29.60 -34.10 2.78
N GLU A 193 28.94 -34.18 3.90
CA GLU A 193 28.35 -35.41 4.42
C GLU A 193 27.07 -35.77 3.63
N PHE A 194 26.16 -34.80 3.47
CA PHE A 194 24.89 -34.93 2.75
C PHE A 194 24.59 -33.63 2.04
N HIS A 195 23.97 -33.68 0.86
CA HIS A 195 23.57 -32.54 0.01
C HIS A 195 24.73 -31.68 -0.51
N GLY A 196 24.84 -31.58 -1.82
CA GLY A 196 25.79 -30.72 -2.51
C GLY A 196 27.12 -31.39 -2.91
N ASP A 197 27.29 -32.67 -2.64
CA ASP A 197 28.38 -33.53 -3.11
C ASP A 197 28.42 -33.63 -4.63
N ASP A 198 27.25 -33.71 -5.26
CA ASP A 198 27.03 -33.70 -6.70
C ASP A 198 27.44 -32.37 -7.35
N VAL A 199 26.98 -31.24 -6.82
CA VAL A 199 27.35 -29.91 -7.31
C VAL A 199 28.87 -29.69 -7.16
N ASP A 200 29.45 -30.04 -6.02
CA ASP A 200 30.88 -29.87 -5.77
C ASP A 200 31.74 -30.71 -6.75
N LEU A 201 31.40 -31.99 -6.95
CA LEU A 201 32.11 -32.86 -7.87
C LEU A 201 32.02 -32.37 -9.31
N CYS A 202 30.82 -32.07 -9.80
CA CYS A 202 30.60 -31.59 -11.16
C CYS A 202 31.27 -30.22 -11.41
N TRP A 203 31.26 -29.33 -10.44
CA TRP A 203 31.93 -28.03 -10.55
C TRP A 203 33.47 -28.21 -10.64
N ARG A 204 34.05 -29.10 -9.82
CA ARG A 204 35.47 -29.43 -9.94
C ARG A 204 35.81 -30.10 -11.29
N ALA A 205 34.93 -30.95 -11.81
CA ALA A 205 35.07 -31.54 -13.14
C ALA A 205 35.09 -30.43 -14.22
N HIS A 206 34.21 -29.47 -14.19
CA HIS A 206 34.24 -28.31 -15.13
C HIS A 206 35.52 -27.49 -14.98
N LEU A 207 36.01 -27.25 -13.77
CA LEU A 207 37.27 -26.53 -13.55
C LEU A 207 38.46 -27.34 -14.09
N GLY A 208 38.39 -28.69 -14.11
CA GLY A 208 39.32 -29.59 -14.75
C GLY A 208 39.12 -29.77 -16.27
N GLY A 209 38.20 -29.06 -16.87
CA GLY A 209 37.94 -29.11 -18.31
C GLY A 209 37.06 -30.28 -18.78
N ALA A 210 36.48 -31.05 -17.84
CA ALA A 210 35.62 -32.18 -18.17
C ALA A 210 34.17 -31.72 -18.44
N ARG A 211 33.51 -32.39 -19.39
CA ARG A 211 32.09 -32.18 -19.68
C ARG A 211 31.23 -33.05 -18.76
N VAL A 212 30.07 -32.51 -18.39
CA VAL A 212 29.02 -33.20 -17.63
C VAL A 212 27.77 -33.26 -18.50
N VAL A 213 27.26 -34.44 -18.81
CA VAL A 213 26.23 -34.67 -19.82
C VAL A 213 25.11 -35.54 -19.27
N VAL A 214 23.87 -35.14 -19.46
CA VAL A 214 22.69 -35.96 -19.22
C VAL A 214 22.40 -36.89 -20.40
N VAL A 215 22.10 -38.15 -20.13
CA VAL A 215 21.78 -39.20 -21.09
C VAL A 215 20.33 -39.62 -20.90
N PRO A 216 19.35 -38.96 -21.55
CA PRO A 216 17.95 -39.21 -21.30
C PRO A 216 17.46 -40.60 -21.76
N SER A 217 18.15 -41.23 -22.69
CA SER A 217 17.87 -42.62 -23.10
C SER A 217 18.17 -43.64 -21.99
N ALA A 218 19.12 -43.35 -21.11
CA ALA A 218 19.37 -44.13 -19.89
C ALA A 218 18.34 -43.67 -18.84
N ARG A 219 17.60 -44.61 -18.24
CA ARG A 219 16.54 -44.30 -17.28
C ARG A 219 16.78 -45.02 -15.96
N ALA A 220 16.39 -44.33 -14.87
CA ALA A 220 16.40 -44.94 -13.53
C ALA A 220 15.23 -44.39 -12.71
N ARG A 221 14.63 -45.24 -11.89
CA ARG A 221 13.58 -44.84 -10.92
C ARG A 221 14.24 -44.48 -9.62
N HIS A 222 13.84 -43.37 -9.01
CA HIS A 222 14.44 -42.87 -7.78
C HIS A 222 13.38 -42.55 -6.72
N LEU A 223 13.57 -43.03 -5.49
CA LEU A 223 12.58 -42.91 -4.41
C LEU A 223 12.72 -41.59 -3.62
N GLU A 224 13.93 -41.05 -3.51
CA GLU A 224 14.27 -39.76 -2.89
C GLU A 224 13.79 -39.59 -1.43
N ARG A 225 13.97 -40.56 -0.57
CA ARG A 225 13.48 -40.56 0.82
C ARG A 225 14.49 -40.09 1.89
N LEU A 226 15.61 -39.47 1.53
CA LEU A 226 16.61 -39.04 2.51
C LEU A 226 16.05 -38.21 3.67
N THR A 227 15.11 -37.30 3.38
CA THR A 227 14.50 -36.43 4.39
C THR A 227 13.62 -37.22 5.38
N GLU A 228 12.97 -38.29 4.92
CA GLU A 228 12.13 -39.16 5.75
C GLU A 228 13.00 -40.14 6.58
N ARG A 229 14.06 -40.64 5.97
CA ARG A 229 14.99 -41.61 6.61
C ARG A 229 15.89 -40.94 7.65
N ARG A 230 16.20 -39.65 7.51
CA ARG A 230 17.08 -38.90 8.40
C ARG A 230 16.41 -37.61 8.91
N PRO A 231 15.30 -37.72 9.65
CA PRO A 231 14.59 -36.55 10.19
C PRO A 231 15.38 -35.82 11.28
N ASP A 232 16.41 -36.43 11.82
CA ASP A 232 17.36 -35.89 12.80
C ASP A 232 18.27 -34.80 12.21
N LEU A 233 18.47 -34.81 10.89
CA LEU A 233 19.33 -33.85 10.22
C LEU A 233 18.65 -32.54 9.94
N ALA A 234 19.37 -31.45 10.18
CA ALA A 234 18.93 -30.13 9.78
C ALA A 234 19.21 -29.91 8.29
N HIS A 235 18.51 -30.65 7.40
CA HIS A 235 18.74 -30.70 5.94
C HIS A 235 18.94 -29.31 5.30
N HIS A 236 18.10 -28.35 5.66
CA HIS A 236 18.20 -26.97 5.11
C HIS A 236 19.50 -26.28 5.54
N ALA A 237 19.88 -26.41 6.80
CA ALA A 237 21.11 -25.80 7.31
C ALA A 237 22.36 -26.45 6.73
N LEU A 238 22.35 -27.79 6.54
CA LEU A 238 23.44 -28.54 5.89
C LEU A 238 23.57 -28.10 4.42
N ARG A 239 22.49 -28.08 3.67
CA ARG A 239 22.48 -27.64 2.27
C ARG A 239 23.04 -26.21 2.12
N GLU A 240 22.62 -25.27 2.97
CA GLU A 240 23.14 -23.90 2.96
C GLU A 240 24.65 -23.87 3.29
N ARG A 241 25.07 -24.63 4.29
CA ARG A 241 26.47 -24.71 4.70
C ARG A 241 27.36 -25.23 3.57
N HIS A 242 26.97 -26.34 2.94
CA HIS A 242 27.76 -26.97 1.88
C HIS A 242 27.77 -26.12 0.62
N ARG A 243 26.62 -25.54 0.24
CA ARG A 243 26.51 -24.61 -0.88
C ARG A 243 27.47 -23.43 -0.75
N ILE A 244 27.45 -22.72 0.39
CA ILE A 244 28.35 -21.59 0.62
C ILE A 244 29.81 -22.07 0.64
N ASN A 245 30.10 -23.22 1.20
CA ASN A 245 31.45 -23.79 1.21
C ASN A 245 31.97 -24.08 -0.21
N SER A 246 31.14 -24.66 -1.10
CA SER A 246 31.52 -24.92 -2.50
C SER A 246 31.73 -23.58 -3.26
N VAL A 247 30.87 -22.59 -3.09
CA VAL A 247 31.06 -21.27 -3.68
C VAL A 247 32.37 -20.62 -3.27
N VAL A 248 32.64 -20.61 -1.95
CA VAL A 248 33.87 -19.98 -1.43
C VAL A 248 35.12 -20.76 -1.86
N THR A 249 35.03 -22.08 -1.97
CA THR A 249 36.16 -22.93 -2.34
C THR A 249 36.45 -22.92 -3.84
N LEU A 250 35.41 -22.97 -4.69
CA LEU A 250 35.54 -23.19 -6.13
C LEU A 250 35.59 -21.93 -6.96
N THR A 251 35.03 -20.80 -6.48
CA THR A 251 35.09 -19.52 -7.22
C THR A 251 36.50 -18.96 -7.26
N GLY A 252 36.99 -18.46 -8.40
CA GLY A 252 38.32 -17.91 -8.57
C GLY A 252 38.58 -16.67 -7.72
N ALA A 253 39.83 -16.46 -7.33
CA ALA A 253 40.24 -15.41 -6.39
C ALA A 253 39.84 -13.99 -6.82
N ARG A 254 39.83 -13.69 -8.13
CA ARG A 254 39.48 -12.36 -8.66
C ARG A 254 37.96 -12.06 -8.55
N ARG A 255 37.13 -13.07 -8.66
CA ARG A 255 35.64 -12.92 -8.61
C ARG A 255 35.08 -13.09 -7.21
N LEU A 256 35.79 -13.80 -6.35
CA LEU A 256 35.33 -14.15 -5.01
C LEU A 256 34.87 -12.96 -4.16
N PRO A 257 35.58 -11.81 -4.08
CA PRO A 257 35.14 -10.69 -3.27
C PRO A 257 33.76 -10.15 -3.69
N LEU A 258 33.54 -10.03 -5.02
CA LEU A 258 32.26 -9.57 -5.56
C LEU A 258 31.14 -10.58 -5.29
N VAL A 259 31.39 -11.86 -5.47
CA VAL A 259 30.42 -12.93 -5.20
C VAL A 259 30.08 -12.99 -3.73
N LEU A 260 31.05 -12.83 -2.82
CA LEU A 260 30.81 -12.79 -1.37
C LEU A 260 29.98 -11.56 -0.96
N LEU A 261 30.27 -10.39 -1.52
CA LEU A 261 29.46 -9.18 -1.24
C LEU A 261 28.00 -9.38 -1.69
N GLN A 262 27.81 -9.91 -2.90
CA GLN A 262 26.48 -10.20 -3.42
C GLN A 262 25.76 -11.28 -2.61
N LEU A 263 26.47 -12.34 -2.21
CA LEU A 263 25.94 -13.40 -1.36
C LEU A 263 25.52 -12.87 0.02
N ALA A 264 26.32 -11.98 0.62
CA ALA A 264 25.99 -11.34 1.89
C ALA A 264 24.72 -10.48 1.77
N LEU A 265 24.60 -9.67 0.71
CA LEU A 265 23.42 -8.84 0.45
C LEU A 265 22.16 -9.70 0.21
N LEU A 266 22.28 -10.79 -0.55
CA LEU A 266 21.16 -11.71 -0.79
C LEU A 266 20.73 -12.41 0.51
N THR A 267 21.70 -12.88 1.33
CA THR A 267 21.42 -13.53 2.61
C THR A 267 20.78 -12.56 3.60
N LEU A 268 21.23 -11.31 3.65
CA LEU A 268 20.61 -10.26 4.46
C LEU A 268 19.18 -9.96 3.98
N GLY A 269 18.99 -9.83 2.67
CA GLY A 269 17.67 -9.64 2.08
C GLY A 269 16.71 -10.79 2.40
N GLU A 270 17.18 -12.03 2.33
CA GLU A 270 16.40 -13.21 2.72
C GLU A 270 16.07 -13.22 4.21
N PHE A 271 17.02 -12.85 5.05
CA PHE A 271 16.79 -12.72 6.49
C PHE A 271 15.67 -11.70 6.77
N VAL A 272 15.74 -10.53 6.14
CA VAL A 272 14.69 -9.50 6.26
C VAL A 272 13.33 -10.02 5.77
N VAL A 273 13.29 -10.65 4.59
CA VAL A 273 12.04 -11.25 4.05
C VAL A 273 11.51 -12.34 4.98
N SER A 274 12.39 -13.16 5.57
CA SER A 274 11.99 -14.23 6.50
C SER A 274 11.38 -13.69 7.80
N LEU A 275 11.78 -12.50 8.25
CA LEU A 275 11.17 -11.79 9.37
C LEU A 275 9.70 -11.46 9.07
N PHE A 276 9.42 -10.94 7.88
CA PHE A 276 8.05 -10.56 7.49
C PHE A 276 7.17 -11.74 7.06
N THR A 277 7.76 -12.88 6.70
CA THR A 277 7.02 -14.08 6.26
C THR A 277 6.84 -15.14 7.34
N GLY A 278 7.32 -14.90 8.56
CA GLY A 278 7.24 -15.84 9.68
C GLY A 278 8.16 -17.07 9.56
N GLN A 279 9.13 -17.07 8.63
CA GLN A 279 10.05 -18.19 8.38
C GLN A 279 11.42 -17.99 9.05
N PHE A 280 11.43 -17.54 10.28
CA PHE A 280 12.63 -17.19 11.06
C PHE A 280 13.73 -18.23 10.99
N ARG A 281 13.38 -19.53 11.07
CA ARG A 281 14.36 -20.61 11.06
C ARG A 281 15.18 -20.67 9.78
N ARG A 282 14.57 -20.35 8.63
CA ARG A 282 15.26 -20.35 7.32
C ARG A 282 16.23 -19.18 7.19
N GLY A 283 15.77 -17.96 7.46
CA GLY A 283 16.63 -16.78 7.38
C GLY A 283 17.79 -16.84 8.36
N TRP A 284 17.54 -17.34 9.58
CA TRP A 284 18.58 -17.53 10.59
C TRP A 284 19.61 -18.60 10.19
N ALA A 285 19.18 -19.71 9.57
CA ALA A 285 20.07 -20.76 9.08
C ALA A 285 21.01 -20.23 7.99
N ALA A 286 20.50 -19.44 7.04
CA ALA A 286 21.30 -18.84 5.98
C ALA A 286 22.35 -17.84 6.53
N LEU A 287 21.92 -16.97 7.46
CA LEU A 287 22.82 -16.01 8.10
C LEU A 287 23.92 -16.73 8.92
N ARG A 288 23.53 -17.74 9.69
CA ARG A 288 24.45 -18.55 10.50
C ARG A 288 25.44 -19.33 9.62
N ALA A 289 25.01 -19.82 8.46
CA ALA A 289 25.87 -20.49 7.49
C ALA A 289 26.91 -19.52 6.91
N LEU A 290 26.53 -18.31 6.59
CA LEU A 290 27.45 -17.29 6.08
C LEU A 290 28.47 -16.84 7.14
N VAL A 291 28.02 -16.53 8.35
CA VAL A 291 28.89 -16.14 9.46
C VAL A 291 29.83 -17.28 9.86
N GLY A 292 29.33 -18.52 9.85
CA GLY A 292 30.11 -19.73 10.15
C GLY A 292 31.30 -19.98 9.20
N GLN A 293 31.29 -19.41 8.00
CA GLN A 293 32.43 -19.50 7.07
C GLN A 293 33.67 -18.75 7.58
N VAL A 294 33.50 -17.71 8.39
CA VAL A 294 34.63 -16.97 8.95
C VAL A 294 35.54 -17.92 9.81
N ALA A 295 34.91 -18.78 10.60
CA ALA A 295 35.64 -19.78 11.39
C ALA A 295 36.34 -20.86 10.55
N ARG A 296 35.95 -21.05 9.30
CA ARG A 296 36.48 -22.08 8.38
C ARG A 296 37.48 -21.54 7.37
N VAL A 297 37.80 -20.25 7.42
CA VAL A 297 38.76 -19.61 6.50
C VAL A 297 40.10 -20.39 6.37
N PRO A 298 40.72 -20.88 7.44
CA PRO A 298 41.99 -21.64 7.30
C PRO A 298 41.82 -22.93 6.50
N ALA A 299 40.77 -23.71 6.78
CA ALA A 299 40.47 -24.95 6.06
C ALA A 299 40.09 -24.67 4.60
N THR A 300 39.29 -23.65 4.33
CA THR A 300 38.93 -23.22 2.98
C THR A 300 40.15 -22.77 2.19
N TYR A 301 41.06 -22.04 2.81
CA TYR A 301 42.29 -21.55 2.16
C TYR A 301 43.19 -22.73 1.77
N SER A 302 43.41 -23.70 2.65
CA SER A 302 44.22 -24.92 2.34
C SER A 302 43.64 -25.72 1.17
N ARG A 303 42.33 -25.87 1.12
CA ARG A 303 41.60 -26.52 0.02
C ARG A 303 41.73 -25.76 -1.30
N ARG A 304 41.51 -24.46 -1.29
CA ARG A 304 41.69 -23.60 -2.48
C ARG A 304 43.09 -23.78 -3.06
N ARG A 305 44.11 -23.85 -2.19
CA ARG A 305 45.49 -24.05 -2.62
C ARG A 305 45.70 -25.43 -3.28
N ALA A 306 45.09 -26.47 -2.72
CA ALA A 306 45.15 -27.82 -3.32
C ALA A 306 44.47 -27.88 -4.70
N LEU A 307 43.36 -27.17 -4.87
CA LEU A 307 42.59 -27.14 -6.13
C LEU A 307 43.23 -26.26 -7.25
N VAL A 308 44.16 -25.39 -6.92
CA VAL A 308 44.84 -24.54 -7.93
C VAL A 308 45.57 -25.38 -8.96
N ALA A 309 46.20 -26.51 -8.55
CA ALA A 309 46.93 -27.42 -9.47
C ALA A 309 46.00 -28.13 -10.46
N GLY A 310 44.77 -28.41 -10.11
CA GLY A 310 43.77 -29.10 -10.94
C GLY A 310 42.92 -28.15 -11.82
N ARG A 311 43.12 -26.84 -11.74
CA ARG A 311 42.36 -25.88 -12.57
C ARG A 311 42.98 -25.76 -13.94
N LEU A 312 42.35 -26.34 -14.93
CA LEU A 312 42.73 -26.22 -16.33
C LEU A 312 41.91 -25.15 -17.10
N VAL A 313 40.72 -24.81 -16.62
CA VAL A 313 39.79 -23.91 -17.26
C VAL A 313 39.63 -22.62 -16.45
N PRO A 314 39.63 -21.41 -17.08
CA PRO A 314 39.42 -20.17 -16.38
C PRO A 314 37.96 -20.02 -15.91
N ASP A 315 37.75 -19.35 -14.76
CA ASP A 315 36.42 -19.08 -14.19
C ASP A 315 35.42 -18.48 -15.18
N GLY A 316 35.88 -17.78 -16.26
CA GLY A 316 35.04 -17.18 -17.28
C GLY A 316 34.25 -18.20 -18.08
N GLU A 317 34.87 -19.32 -18.40
CA GLU A 317 34.24 -20.40 -19.16
C GLU A 317 33.25 -21.17 -18.30
N VAL A 318 33.64 -21.52 -17.08
CA VAL A 318 32.74 -22.19 -16.13
C VAL A 318 31.52 -21.31 -15.80
N ALA A 319 31.73 -20.00 -15.65
CA ALA A 319 30.62 -19.05 -15.43
C ALA A 319 29.70 -18.91 -16.65
N GLY A 320 30.19 -19.25 -17.85
CA GLY A 320 29.37 -19.34 -19.07
C GLY A 320 28.39 -20.52 -19.05
N LEU A 321 28.75 -21.59 -18.31
CA LEU A 321 27.89 -22.77 -18.08
C LEU A 321 26.88 -22.58 -16.95
N GLN A 322 27.14 -21.62 -16.06
CA GLN A 322 26.24 -21.31 -14.93
C GLN A 322 24.97 -20.61 -15.41
N VAL A 323 23.87 -20.90 -14.73
CA VAL A 323 22.60 -20.20 -14.97
C VAL A 323 22.75 -18.73 -14.64
N ARG A 324 22.34 -17.88 -15.56
CA ARG A 324 22.36 -16.43 -15.36
C ARG A 324 21.23 -16.04 -14.40
N GLY A 325 21.57 -15.36 -13.31
CA GLY A 325 20.60 -14.93 -12.29
C GLY A 325 20.86 -15.53 -10.92
N SER A 326 19.85 -15.52 -10.06
CA SER A 326 19.84 -16.23 -8.79
C SER A 326 18.77 -17.32 -8.84
N ALA A 327 19.21 -18.57 -9.00
CA ALA A 327 18.33 -19.74 -8.98
C ALA A 327 17.56 -19.82 -7.65
N ARG A 328 18.19 -19.42 -6.55
CA ARG A 328 17.57 -19.35 -5.23
C ARG A 328 16.35 -18.44 -5.20
N PHE A 329 16.44 -17.29 -5.81
CA PHE A 329 15.34 -16.35 -5.87
C PHE A 329 14.21 -16.87 -6.77
N ALA A 330 14.57 -17.51 -7.89
CA ALA A 330 13.63 -18.17 -8.79
C ALA A 330 12.93 -19.36 -8.11
N THR A 331 13.65 -20.20 -7.39
CA THR A 331 13.10 -21.36 -6.66
C THR A 331 12.22 -20.93 -5.49
N TYR A 332 12.61 -19.88 -4.74
CA TYR A 332 11.78 -19.33 -3.67
C TYR A 332 10.43 -18.82 -4.21
N LEU A 333 10.43 -18.21 -5.37
CA LEU A 333 9.20 -17.76 -6.04
C LEU A 333 8.39 -18.94 -6.57
N ARG A 334 9.03 -19.96 -7.19
CA ARG A 334 8.37 -21.19 -7.69
C ARG A 334 7.74 -22.02 -6.56
N ALA A 335 8.46 -22.30 -5.49
CA ALA A 335 7.97 -23.09 -4.37
C ALA A 335 6.72 -22.49 -3.68
N ARG A 336 6.49 -21.20 -3.86
CA ARG A 336 5.34 -20.50 -3.31
C ARG A 336 4.11 -20.51 -4.22
N ASP A 337 4.29 -20.78 -5.51
CA ASP A 337 3.20 -20.89 -6.49
C ASP A 337 2.82 -22.34 -6.83
N ALA A 338 3.64 -23.32 -6.48
CA ALA A 338 3.29 -24.72 -6.52
C ALA A 338 2.24 -25.02 -5.43
N ARG A 339 0.99 -24.62 -5.68
CA ARG A 339 -0.18 -25.24 -5.06
C ARG A 339 -0.48 -26.50 -5.87
N PRO A 340 -0.64 -27.65 -5.24
CA PRO A 340 -1.13 -28.81 -5.94
C PRO A 340 -2.56 -28.50 -6.42
N ASP A 341 -2.71 -28.23 -7.70
CA ASP A 341 -4.01 -28.29 -8.38
C ASP A 341 -4.41 -29.76 -8.52
N HIS A 342 -4.81 -30.35 -7.41
CA HIS A 342 -5.58 -31.58 -7.48
C HIS A 342 -7.03 -31.23 -7.80
N HIS A 343 -7.43 -31.63 -9.00
CA HIS A 343 -8.81 -31.85 -9.36
C HIS A 343 -9.51 -32.66 -8.27
N ARG A 344 -10.20 -31.98 -7.37
CA ARG A 344 -11.35 -32.52 -6.65
C ARG A 344 -12.32 -31.39 -6.38
N SER A 345 -13.37 -31.36 -7.19
CA SER A 345 -14.64 -30.69 -6.92
C SER A 345 -15.21 -31.20 -5.59
N SER A 346 -15.01 -30.48 -4.54
CA SER A 346 -15.87 -30.51 -3.36
C SER A 346 -15.93 -29.11 -2.78
N ALA A 347 -17.15 -28.65 -2.55
CA ALA A 347 -17.47 -27.35 -2.02
C ALA A 347 -16.79 -27.12 -0.67
N ARG A 348 -15.60 -26.47 -0.69
CA ARG A 348 -14.95 -26.00 0.54
C ARG A 348 -15.68 -24.77 1.05
N PRO A 349 -15.94 -24.68 2.36
CA PRO A 349 -16.60 -23.53 2.96
C PRO A 349 -15.81 -22.25 2.67
N TRP A 350 -16.52 -21.13 2.47
CA TRP A 350 -15.99 -19.82 2.12
C TRP A 350 -14.87 -19.30 3.07
N ARG A 351 -14.81 -19.82 4.31
CA ARG A 351 -13.76 -19.50 5.30
C ARG A 351 -12.34 -19.93 4.89
N GLU A 352 -12.19 -20.96 4.05
CA GLU A 352 -10.87 -21.41 3.60
C GLU A 352 -10.34 -20.67 2.36
N ARG A 353 -11.20 -19.90 1.65
CA ARG A 353 -10.79 -19.09 0.49
C ARG A 353 -10.16 -17.75 0.85
N ALA A 354 -10.40 -17.24 2.02
CA ALA A 354 -9.64 -16.14 2.59
C ALA A 354 -8.42 -16.73 3.31
N GLY A 355 -7.30 -16.84 2.61
CA GLY A 355 -6.08 -17.38 3.21
C GLY A 355 -5.78 -16.66 4.52
N ALA A 356 -5.43 -17.38 5.57
CA ALA A 356 -5.16 -16.86 6.92
C ALA A 356 -4.24 -15.62 6.94
N GLY A 357 -3.39 -15.47 5.93
CA GLY A 357 -2.52 -14.30 5.75
C GLY A 357 -3.24 -13.00 5.38
N SER A 358 -4.37 -13.04 4.66
CA SER A 358 -5.13 -11.81 4.35
C SER A 358 -5.95 -11.34 5.54
N GLY A 359 -6.47 -12.26 6.35
CA GLY A 359 -7.17 -11.93 7.58
C GLY A 359 -6.25 -11.29 8.62
N LEU A 360 -5.06 -11.82 8.82
CA LEU A 360 -4.04 -11.23 9.71
C LEU A 360 -3.60 -9.84 9.24
N ALA A 361 -3.45 -9.63 7.94
CA ALA A 361 -3.08 -8.33 7.40
C ALA A 361 -4.19 -7.28 7.61
N TRP A 362 -5.47 -7.66 7.45
CA TRP A 362 -6.59 -6.77 7.76
C TRP A 362 -6.71 -6.50 9.25
N LEU A 363 -6.48 -7.51 10.09
CA LEU A 363 -6.41 -7.31 11.53
C LEU A 363 -5.31 -6.32 11.91
N ALA A 364 -4.14 -6.42 11.27
CA ALA A 364 -3.04 -5.47 11.48
C ALA A 364 -3.40 -4.04 11.01
N ILE A 365 -4.05 -3.86 9.87
CA ILE A 365 -4.53 -2.56 9.39
C ILE A 365 -5.52 -1.94 10.38
N VAL A 366 -6.54 -2.69 10.80
CA VAL A 366 -7.53 -2.21 11.76
C VAL A 366 -6.88 -1.91 13.11
N ALA A 367 -6.01 -2.80 13.60
CA ALA A 367 -5.26 -2.57 14.84
C ALA A 367 -4.39 -1.31 14.75
N THR A 368 -3.74 -1.05 13.61
CA THR A 368 -2.96 0.18 13.36
C THR A 368 -3.83 1.42 13.46
N VAL A 369 -5.01 1.40 12.84
CA VAL A 369 -5.96 2.54 12.89
C VAL A 369 -6.48 2.75 14.32
N VAL A 370 -6.84 1.68 15.03
CA VAL A 370 -7.31 1.74 16.41
C VAL A 370 -6.22 2.23 17.36
N LEU A 371 -4.98 1.74 17.21
CA LEU A 371 -3.84 2.17 18.04
C LEU A 371 -3.47 3.63 17.78
N GLY A 372 -3.47 4.05 16.50
CA GLY A 372 -3.21 5.44 16.12
C GLY A 372 -4.33 6.39 16.55
N GLY A 373 -5.57 5.90 16.69
CA GLY A 373 -6.75 6.66 17.11
C GLY A 373 -7.21 6.38 18.55
N ARG A 374 -6.40 5.71 19.40
CA ARG A 374 -6.83 5.27 20.72
C ARG A 374 -7.36 6.38 21.62
N HIS A 375 -6.80 7.58 21.53
CA HIS A 375 -7.27 8.74 22.30
C HIS A 375 -8.53 9.36 21.66
N LEU A 376 -8.67 9.33 20.32
CA LEU A 376 -9.90 9.79 19.66
C LEU A 376 -11.10 8.90 19.99
N ILE A 377 -10.85 7.60 20.13
CA ILE A 377 -11.90 6.63 20.51
C ILE A 377 -12.27 6.77 21.98
N GLY A 378 -11.28 7.07 22.85
CA GLY A 378 -11.48 7.16 24.30
C GLY A 378 -12.03 8.49 24.77
N SER A 379 -11.51 9.63 24.25
CA SER A 379 -11.84 11.00 24.69
C SER A 379 -12.67 11.82 23.69
N GLY A 380 -12.99 11.25 22.53
CA GLY A 380 -13.67 11.94 21.43
C GLY A 380 -12.69 12.67 20.50
N VAL A 381 -13.24 13.17 19.39
CA VAL A 381 -12.51 13.93 18.37
C VAL A 381 -12.33 15.37 18.82
N PRO A 382 -11.11 15.93 18.81
CA PRO A 382 -10.91 17.36 19.13
C PRO A 382 -11.66 18.29 18.18
N ARG A 383 -12.05 19.45 18.69
CA ARG A 383 -12.73 20.51 17.91
C ARG A 383 -11.69 21.28 17.08
N VAL A 384 -11.32 20.78 15.93
CA VAL A 384 -10.35 21.42 15.05
C VAL A 384 -10.83 21.38 13.61
N GLY A 385 -10.67 22.50 12.90
CA GLY A 385 -11.12 22.64 11.51
C GLY A 385 -12.61 22.29 11.35
N GLU A 386 -12.90 21.37 10.45
CA GLU A 386 -14.26 20.90 10.13
C GLU A 386 -14.79 19.84 11.11
N PHE A 387 -13.98 19.38 12.08
CA PHE A 387 -14.43 18.42 13.10
C PHE A 387 -15.28 19.09 14.18
N LEU A 388 -16.35 19.73 13.76
CA LEU A 388 -17.32 20.35 14.68
C LEU A 388 -18.21 19.28 15.32
N PRO A 389 -18.62 19.46 16.57
CA PRO A 389 -19.37 18.46 17.32
C PRO A 389 -20.77 18.20 16.74
N PHE A 390 -21.26 17.00 16.93
CA PHE A 390 -22.63 16.59 16.64
C PHE A 390 -23.46 16.72 17.92
N ASP A 391 -23.53 17.93 18.48
CA ASP A 391 -24.15 18.12 19.83
C ASP A 391 -25.68 18.09 19.80
N ARG A 392 -26.28 18.32 18.63
CA ARG A 392 -27.73 18.33 18.49
C ARG A 392 -28.34 16.93 18.37
N SER A 393 -29.61 16.83 18.79
CA SER A 393 -30.34 15.59 18.57
C SER A 393 -30.53 15.30 17.07
N PRO A 394 -30.56 13.99 16.67
CA PRO A 394 -30.79 13.63 15.27
C PRO A 394 -32.04 14.25 14.67
N LEU A 395 -33.12 14.37 15.47
CA LEU A 395 -34.39 14.99 15.03
C LEU A 395 -34.23 16.49 14.81
N HIS A 396 -33.39 17.17 15.59
CA HIS A 396 -33.10 18.59 15.40
C HIS A 396 -32.39 18.79 14.05
N LEU A 397 -31.36 18.02 13.75
CA LEU A 397 -30.65 18.10 12.46
C LEU A 397 -31.58 17.85 11.26
N LEU A 398 -32.50 16.89 11.38
CA LEU A 398 -33.51 16.64 10.34
C LEU A 398 -34.51 17.79 10.18
N ARG A 399 -34.92 18.43 11.27
CA ARG A 399 -35.78 19.61 11.21
C ARG A 399 -35.05 20.79 10.55
N THR A 400 -33.81 21.08 10.94
CA THR A 400 -32.97 22.11 10.32
C THR A 400 -32.78 21.84 8.83
N TYR A 401 -32.55 20.61 8.44
CA TYR A 401 -32.42 20.21 7.04
C TYR A 401 -33.70 20.44 6.24
N SER A 402 -34.86 20.24 6.83
CA SER A 402 -36.16 20.25 6.14
C SER A 402 -36.91 21.58 6.17
N ASN A 403 -36.47 22.56 6.96
CA ASN A 403 -37.27 23.79 7.15
C ASN A 403 -37.02 24.90 6.13
N GLY A 404 -36.08 24.79 5.25
CA GLY A 404 -35.79 25.79 4.21
C GLY A 404 -35.09 27.06 4.69
N TRP A 405 -34.78 27.18 5.96
CA TRP A 405 -33.93 28.21 6.54
C TRP A 405 -32.55 27.64 6.81
N ASN A 406 -31.51 28.20 6.21
CA ASN A 406 -30.13 27.86 6.50
C ASN A 406 -29.60 28.86 7.55
N PRO A 407 -29.28 28.38 8.77
CA PRO A 407 -28.80 29.26 9.84
C PRO A 407 -27.35 29.70 9.69
N HIS A 408 -26.60 29.18 8.73
CA HIS A 408 -25.19 29.49 8.53
C HIS A 408 -24.98 31.01 8.34
N GLY A 409 -23.94 31.54 9.02
CA GLY A 409 -23.63 32.97 8.98
C GLY A 409 -24.69 33.81 9.68
N VAL A 410 -25.27 34.80 8.98
CA VAL A 410 -26.39 35.62 9.49
C VAL A 410 -27.73 34.98 9.21
N GLY A 411 -27.75 33.84 8.53
CA GLY A 411 -28.95 33.12 8.13
C GLY A 411 -29.52 33.58 6.78
N ALA A 412 -30.14 32.62 6.07
CA ALA A 412 -30.79 32.89 4.79
C ALA A 412 -31.90 31.89 4.48
N THR A 413 -32.91 32.32 3.69
CA THR A 413 -33.87 31.40 3.10
C THR A 413 -33.17 30.59 2.00
N ALA A 414 -32.78 29.38 2.34
CA ALA A 414 -31.99 28.53 1.50
C ALA A 414 -32.09 27.05 1.92
N SER A 415 -31.80 26.14 0.98
CA SER A 415 -31.71 24.71 1.29
C SER A 415 -30.47 24.44 2.13
N SER A 416 -30.63 23.71 3.20
CA SER A 416 -29.54 23.25 4.04
C SER A 416 -28.71 22.15 3.35
N PRO A 417 -27.43 21.99 3.69
CA PRO A 417 -26.55 20.95 3.12
C PRO A 417 -27.13 19.54 3.31
N THR A 418 -27.07 18.71 2.27
CA THR A 418 -27.57 17.32 2.32
C THR A 418 -26.83 16.48 3.37
N GLY A 419 -25.55 16.80 3.64
CA GLY A 419 -24.76 16.14 4.68
C GLY A 419 -25.40 16.22 6.05
N LEU A 420 -26.06 17.34 6.38
CA LEU A 420 -26.77 17.53 7.65
C LEU A 420 -27.92 16.52 7.81
N GLY A 421 -28.72 16.34 6.76
CA GLY A 421 -29.80 15.36 6.73
C GLY A 421 -29.28 13.93 6.88
N LEU A 422 -28.15 13.61 6.21
CA LEU A 422 -27.51 12.30 6.30
C LEU A 422 -26.98 12.00 7.71
N ILE A 423 -26.40 13.00 8.40
CA ILE A 423 -25.97 12.86 9.80
C ILE A 423 -27.17 12.62 10.70
N GLY A 424 -28.27 13.35 10.47
CA GLY A 424 -29.50 13.14 11.22
C GLY A 424 -30.06 11.72 11.09
N VAL A 425 -30.13 11.20 9.85
CA VAL A 425 -30.57 9.81 9.60
C VAL A 425 -29.60 8.81 10.23
N ALA A 426 -28.29 8.99 10.05
CA ALA A 426 -27.27 8.13 10.65
C ALA A 426 -27.32 8.14 12.19
N GLY A 427 -27.62 9.32 12.78
CA GLY A 427 -27.82 9.48 14.23
C GLY A 427 -29.00 8.68 14.75
N LEU A 428 -30.13 8.65 14.02
CA LEU A 428 -31.27 7.80 14.38
C LEU A 428 -30.89 6.31 14.34
N VAL A 429 -30.18 5.88 13.30
CA VAL A 429 -29.69 4.48 13.17
C VAL A 429 -28.71 4.14 14.29
N ALA A 430 -27.88 5.09 14.70
CA ALA A 430 -26.93 4.92 15.83
C ALA A 430 -27.61 5.00 17.22
N GLY A 431 -28.94 5.12 17.30
CA GLY A 431 -29.68 5.25 18.55
C GLY A 431 -29.36 6.53 19.32
N ALA A 432 -29.20 7.62 18.58
CA ALA A 432 -28.88 8.96 19.08
C ALA A 432 -27.50 9.09 19.79
N ARG A 433 -26.59 8.14 19.56
CA ARG A 433 -25.20 8.19 20.08
C ARG A 433 -24.33 9.07 19.21
N MET A 434 -24.59 10.39 19.20
CA MET A 434 -23.98 11.33 18.27
C MET A 434 -22.45 11.41 18.42
N GLY A 435 -21.89 11.36 19.62
CA GLY A 435 -20.44 11.36 19.82
C GLY A 435 -19.75 10.11 19.25
N LEU A 436 -20.40 8.93 19.36
CA LEU A 436 -19.90 7.71 18.72
C LEU A 436 -19.95 7.82 17.19
N LEU A 437 -21.06 8.37 16.64
CA LEU A 437 -21.21 8.59 15.23
C LEU A 437 -20.12 9.55 14.70
N HIS A 438 -19.83 10.63 15.44
CA HIS A 438 -18.77 11.57 15.12
C HIS A 438 -17.40 10.87 15.05
N THR A 439 -17.04 10.11 16.08
CA THR A 439 -15.78 9.34 16.11
C THR A 439 -15.69 8.35 14.95
N LEU A 440 -16.78 7.63 14.64
CA LEU A 440 -16.82 6.69 13.53
C LEU A 440 -16.74 7.38 12.17
N SER A 441 -17.31 8.56 12.02
CA SER A 441 -17.26 9.35 10.79
C SER A 441 -15.86 9.92 10.50
N VAL A 442 -14.98 9.94 11.47
CA VAL A 442 -13.58 10.37 11.33
C VAL A 442 -12.66 9.15 11.19
N VAL A 443 -12.58 8.30 12.24
CA VAL A 443 -11.64 7.15 12.26
C VAL A 443 -12.04 6.08 11.27
N GLY A 444 -13.34 5.85 11.05
CA GLY A 444 -13.84 4.85 10.11
C GLY A 444 -13.49 5.13 8.65
N LEU A 445 -13.35 6.41 8.27
CA LEU A 445 -12.98 6.79 6.90
C LEU A 445 -11.56 6.32 6.52
N LEU A 446 -10.63 6.22 7.47
CA LEU A 446 -9.30 5.67 7.22
C LEU A 446 -9.38 4.19 6.79
N VAL A 447 -10.19 3.40 7.51
CA VAL A 447 -10.39 1.98 7.19
C VAL A 447 -11.12 1.82 5.86
N LEU A 448 -12.12 2.67 5.62
CA LEU A 448 -12.90 2.65 4.38
C LEU A 448 -12.03 3.00 3.16
N GLY A 449 -11.12 3.96 3.28
CA GLY A 449 -10.14 4.33 2.26
C GLY A 449 -9.15 3.19 1.97
N ALA A 450 -8.58 2.58 3.02
CA ALA A 450 -7.69 1.42 2.87
C ALA A 450 -8.42 0.23 2.20
N PHE A 451 -9.68 -0.01 2.54
CA PHE A 451 -10.49 -1.05 1.91
C PHE A 451 -10.83 -0.73 0.46
N GLY A 452 -11.12 0.52 0.15
CA GLY A 452 -11.30 1.00 -1.22
C GLY A 452 -10.06 0.77 -2.07
N MET A 453 -8.89 1.10 -1.51
CA MET A 453 -7.62 0.91 -2.19
C MET A 453 -7.28 -0.58 -2.39
N TRP A 454 -7.53 -1.44 -1.41
CA TRP A 454 -7.41 -2.89 -1.55
C TRP A 454 -8.34 -3.44 -2.63
N ARG A 455 -9.55 -2.89 -2.75
CA ARG A 455 -10.52 -3.25 -3.78
C ARG A 455 -10.05 -2.78 -5.16
N LEU A 456 -9.59 -1.53 -5.29
CA LEU A 456 -9.01 -0.99 -6.52
C LEU A 456 -7.80 -1.81 -6.97
N GLY A 457 -6.97 -2.27 -6.04
CA GLY A 457 -5.83 -3.16 -6.28
C GLY A 457 -6.17 -4.50 -6.96
N ARG A 458 -7.46 -4.83 -7.16
CA ARG A 458 -7.91 -5.95 -8.01
C ARG A 458 -7.56 -5.78 -9.49
N CYS A 459 -7.16 -4.58 -9.91
CA CYS A 459 -6.56 -4.38 -11.23
C CYS A 459 -5.24 -5.18 -11.40
N PHE A 460 -4.65 -5.65 -10.31
CA PHE A 460 -3.55 -6.61 -10.29
C PHE A 460 -4.06 -7.99 -9.85
N SER A 461 -3.63 -9.06 -10.50
CA SER A 461 -4.00 -10.44 -10.15
C SER A 461 -3.41 -10.89 -8.79
N SER A 462 -2.39 -10.20 -8.29
CA SER A 462 -1.65 -10.53 -7.07
C SER A 462 -2.36 -10.05 -5.81
N SER A 463 -2.64 -10.95 -4.87
CA SER A 463 -3.18 -10.59 -3.54
C SER A 463 -2.20 -9.74 -2.70
N ARG A 464 -0.89 -9.89 -2.93
CA ARG A 464 0.15 -9.08 -2.28
C ARG A 464 0.16 -7.66 -2.79
N ALA A 465 0.05 -7.46 -4.10
CA ALA A 465 -0.04 -6.14 -4.69
C ALA A 465 -1.24 -5.37 -4.13
N ARG A 466 -2.38 -6.04 -3.98
CA ARG A 466 -3.59 -5.47 -3.36
C ARG A 466 -3.37 -5.03 -1.92
N LEU A 467 -2.67 -5.86 -1.14
CA LEU A 467 -2.35 -5.53 0.25
C LEU A 467 -1.37 -4.36 0.34
N ILE A 468 -0.31 -4.36 -0.48
CA ILE A 468 0.66 -3.26 -0.53
C ILE A 468 -0.02 -1.95 -0.92
N ALA A 469 -0.95 -1.97 -1.90
CA ALA A 469 -1.74 -0.79 -2.24
C ALA A 469 -2.46 -0.20 -1.02
N ALA A 470 -3.15 -1.04 -0.23
CA ALA A 470 -3.87 -0.60 0.96
C ALA A 470 -2.94 -0.09 2.07
N VAL A 471 -1.84 -0.81 2.33
CA VAL A 471 -0.87 -0.45 3.37
C VAL A 471 -0.14 0.85 3.02
N VAL A 472 0.33 1.00 1.78
CA VAL A 472 1.01 2.23 1.34
C VAL A 472 0.06 3.41 1.39
N TYR A 473 -1.19 3.24 0.94
CA TYR A 473 -2.20 4.30 0.97
C TYR A 473 -2.47 4.81 2.38
N LEU A 474 -2.59 3.90 3.37
CA LEU A 474 -2.77 4.27 4.77
C LEU A 474 -1.52 4.87 5.40
N ALA A 475 -0.33 4.41 4.99
CA ALA A 475 0.95 4.86 5.54
C ALA A 475 1.45 6.19 4.95
N LEU A 476 0.84 6.66 3.84
CA LEU A 476 1.14 7.98 3.28
C LEU A 476 0.84 9.09 4.30
N PRO A 477 1.66 10.15 4.37
CA PRO A 477 1.42 11.25 5.31
C PRO A 477 0.06 11.94 5.12
N LEU A 478 -0.47 11.97 3.90
CA LEU A 478 -1.68 12.71 3.55
C LEU A 478 -2.86 12.44 4.51
N SER A 479 -3.12 11.17 4.83
CA SER A 479 -4.23 10.81 5.72
C SER A 479 -4.06 11.36 7.13
N GLY A 480 -2.83 11.31 7.66
CA GLY A 480 -2.49 11.89 8.97
C GLY A 480 -2.52 13.41 8.96
N GLN A 481 -2.02 14.06 7.91
CA GLN A 481 -2.01 15.51 7.75
C GLN A 481 -3.44 16.08 7.68
N VAL A 482 -4.28 15.50 6.81
CA VAL A 482 -5.69 15.87 6.68
C VAL A 482 -6.44 15.69 8.00
N LEU A 483 -6.14 14.59 8.71
CA LEU A 483 -6.75 14.31 10.01
C LEU A 483 -6.28 15.31 11.08
N SER A 484 -4.97 15.61 11.15
CA SER A 484 -4.41 16.54 12.15
C SER A 484 -4.95 17.96 11.99
N MET A 485 -5.30 18.37 10.78
CA MET A 485 -5.88 19.68 10.46
C MET A 485 -7.41 19.72 10.60
N GLY A 486 -8.06 18.58 10.87
CA GLY A 486 -9.52 18.53 10.98
C GLY A 486 -10.24 18.70 9.63
N ARG A 487 -9.66 18.30 8.49
CA ARG A 487 -10.26 18.41 7.15
C ARG A 487 -11.13 17.18 6.85
N TRP A 488 -12.37 17.26 7.28
CA TRP A 488 -13.33 16.17 7.17
C TRP A 488 -13.73 15.88 5.72
N GLY A 489 -13.95 16.93 4.92
CA GLY A 489 -14.24 16.82 3.49
C GLY A 489 -13.13 16.10 2.73
N ALA A 490 -11.87 16.49 2.93
CA ALA A 490 -10.71 15.83 2.32
C ALA A 490 -10.58 14.37 2.76
N LEU A 491 -10.89 14.03 4.02
CA LEU A 491 -10.91 12.67 4.52
C LEU A 491 -12.02 11.83 3.88
N ALA A 492 -13.18 12.42 3.62
CA ALA A 492 -14.27 11.77 2.88
C ALA A 492 -13.85 11.45 1.43
N VAL A 493 -13.16 12.37 0.75
CA VAL A 493 -12.58 12.15 -0.58
C VAL A 493 -11.51 11.05 -0.55
N TYR A 494 -10.60 11.07 0.44
CA TYR A 494 -9.62 10.00 0.65
C TYR A 494 -10.30 8.63 0.76
N ALA A 495 -11.40 8.53 1.48
CA ALA A 495 -12.13 7.29 1.63
C ALA A 495 -12.86 6.85 0.34
N ALA A 496 -13.47 7.78 -0.39
CA ALA A 496 -14.40 7.49 -1.48
C ALA A 496 -13.74 7.32 -2.86
N LEU A 497 -12.67 8.08 -3.16
CA LEU A 497 -12.09 8.13 -4.49
C LEU A 497 -11.58 6.77 -5.00
N PRO A 498 -10.92 5.89 -4.20
CA PRO A 498 -10.54 4.56 -4.66
C PRO A 498 -11.72 3.69 -5.10
N TRP A 499 -12.88 3.83 -4.46
CA TRP A 499 -14.12 3.12 -4.82
C TRP A 499 -14.71 3.63 -6.12
N SER A 500 -14.68 4.95 -6.32
CA SER A 500 -15.16 5.58 -7.55
C SER A 500 -14.31 5.14 -8.75
N ILE A 501 -12.97 5.13 -8.59
CA ILE A 501 -12.06 4.62 -9.63
C ILE A 501 -12.28 3.12 -9.88
N ASP A 502 -12.50 2.30 -8.84
CA ASP A 502 -12.82 0.87 -9.02
C ASP A 502 -14.14 0.68 -9.80
N SER A 503 -15.14 1.49 -9.50
CA SER A 503 -16.42 1.46 -10.23
C SER A 503 -16.25 1.82 -11.71
N MET A 504 -15.55 2.92 -12.01
CA MET A 504 -15.27 3.39 -13.36
C MET A 504 -14.46 2.37 -14.17
N ARG A 505 -13.36 1.80 -13.60
CA ARG A 505 -12.54 0.81 -14.30
C ARG A 505 -13.32 -0.45 -14.64
N ARG A 506 -14.16 -0.93 -13.71
CA ARG A 506 -15.01 -2.13 -13.94
C ARG A 506 -16.09 -1.86 -14.97
N PHE A 507 -16.68 -0.67 -14.97
CA PHE A 507 -17.63 -0.24 -15.98
C PHE A 507 -16.99 -0.18 -17.38
N ALA A 508 -15.73 0.26 -17.47
CA ALA A 508 -14.97 0.28 -18.70
C ALA A 508 -14.46 -1.11 -19.15
N GLY A 509 -14.62 -2.14 -18.33
CA GLY A 509 -14.15 -3.51 -18.61
C GLY A 509 -12.62 -3.66 -18.48
N LEU A 510 -11.96 -2.82 -17.71
CA LEU A 510 -10.51 -2.88 -17.47
C LEU A 510 -10.23 -3.79 -16.28
N GLU A 511 -10.24 -5.11 -16.50
CA GLU A 511 -9.93 -6.10 -15.48
C GLU A 511 -8.53 -6.68 -15.66
N ALA A 512 -8.00 -7.31 -14.60
CA ALA A 512 -6.72 -8.00 -14.67
C ALA A 512 -6.84 -9.20 -15.62
N THR A 513 -6.04 -9.22 -16.68
CA THR A 513 -5.88 -10.39 -17.52
C THR A 513 -4.85 -11.34 -16.91
N ALA A 514 -5.10 -12.65 -17.01
CA ALA A 514 -4.07 -13.65 -16.75
C ALA A 514 -2.89 -13.41 -17.70
N ALA A 515 -1.67 -13.69 -17.23
CA ALA A 515 -0.43 -13.45 -17.95
C ALA A 515 -0.48 -13.88 -19.43
N HIS A 516 0.18 -13.15 -20.30
CA HIS A 516 0.51 -13.44 -21.71
C HIS A 516 -0.44 -12.89 -22.81
N ALA A 517 -1.40 -12.02 -22.53
CA ALA A 517 -2.03 -11.30 -23.62
C ALA A 517 -1.23 -10.02 -23.95
N ASP A 518 -0.63 -9.98 -25.11
CA ASP A 518 -0.08 -8.76 -25.70
C ASP A 518 -1.20 -7.74 -25.89
N GLY A 519 -1.13 -6.65 -25.15
CA GLY A 519 -2.07 -5.53 -25.22
C GLY A 519 -3.17 -5.54 -24.16
N GLU A 520 -3.64 -4.33 -23.84
CA GLU A 520 -4.73 -4.12 -22.90
C GLU A 520 -6.08 -4.40 -23.59
N ARG A 521 -6.82 -5.36 -23.11
CA ARG A 521 -8.15 -5.72 -23.66
C ARG A 521 -9.25 -5.23 -22.73
N SER A 522 -10.26 -4.57 -23.28
CA SER A 522 -11.50 -4.33 -22.56
C SER A 522 -12.46 -5.49 -22.79
N PHE A 523 -13.00 -6.04 -21.71
CA PHE A 523 -13.98 -7.11 -21.78
C PHE A 523 -15.40 -6.57 -21.89
N PRO A 524 -16.30 -7.25 -22.62
CA PRO A 524 -17.71 -6.92 -22.57
C PRO A 524 -18.24 -7.15 -21.15
N VAL A 525 -18.89 -6.14 -20.59
CA VAL A 525 -19.50 -6.20 -19.26
C VAL A 525 -21.00 -6.37 -19.46
N ASP A 526 -21.60 -7.29 -18.70
CA ASP A 526 -23.05 -7.50 -18.68
C ASP A 526 -23.81 -6.17 -18.43
N PRO A 527 -24.83 -5.83 -19.22
CA PRO A 527 -25.59 -4.59 -19.08
C PRO A 527 -26.19 -4.38 -17.68
N LEU A 528 -26.63 -5.43 -17.01
CA LEU A 528 -27.12 -5.36 -15.64
C LEU A 528 -26.02 -4.97 -14.66
N MET A 529 -24.82 -5.56 -14.83
CA MET A 529 -23.63 -5.20 -14.03
C MET A 529 -23.22 -3.75 -14.29
N GLN A 530 -23.26 -3.29 -15.55
CA GLN A 530 -22.97 -1.89 -15.89
C GLN A 530 -23.91 -0.92 -15.16
N ARG A 531 -25.23 -1.19 -15.17
CA ARG A 531 -26.20 -0.37 -14.43
C ARG A 531 -25.93 -0.34 -12.93
N ARG A 532 -25.59 -1.48 -12.32
CA ARG A 532 -25.23 -1.58 -10.90
C ARG A 532 -23.96 -0.80 -10.57
N LEU A 533 -22.96 -0.84 -11.44
CA LEU A 533 -21.71 -0.10 -11.26
C LEU A 533 -21.93 1.41 -11.37
N LEU A 534 -22.73 1.87 -12.34
CA LEU A 534 -23.10 3.28 -12.47
C LEU A 534 -23.90 3.76 -11.25
N ALA A 535 -24.93 3.02 -10.84
CA ALA A 535 -25.72 3.36 -9.66
C ALA A 535 -24.87 3.41 -8.40
N GLY A 536 -23.99 2.43 -8.17
CA GLY A 536 -23.08 2.41 -7.03
C GLY A 536 -22.06 3.55 -7.07
N GLY A 537 -21.45 3.84 -8.23
CA GLY A 537 -20.54 4.96 -8.41
C GLY A 537 -21.22 6.30 -8.20
N SER A 538 -22.43 6.47 -8.71
CA SER A 538 -23.24 7.67 -8.51
C SER A 538 -23.66 7.88 -7.05
N LEU A 539 -23.98 6.81 -6.33
CA LEU A 539 -24.31 6.89 -4.91
C LEU A 539 -23.07 7.29 -4.08
N ILE A 540 -21.89 6.71 -4.39
CA ILE A 540 -20.63 7.12 -3.75
C ILE A 540 -20.36 8.60 -4.03
N ALA A 541 -20.53 9.05 -5.28
CA ALA A 541 -20.37 10.46 -5.64
C ALA A 541 -21.36 11.36 -4.88
N ALA A 542 -22.64 10.99 -4.80
CA ALA A 542 -23.65 11.74 -4.07
C ALA A 542 -23.33 11.87 -2.57
N LEU A 543 -22.95 10.75 -1.93
CA LEU A 543 -22.55 10.74 -0.53
C LEU A 543 -21.30 11.60 -0.29
N THR A 544 -20.33 11.55 -1.19
CA THR A 544 -19.09 12.32 -1.01
C THR A 544 -19.34 13.81 -1.27
N ILE A 545 -20.10 14.18 -2.31
CA ILE A 545 -20.48 15.56 -2.61
C ILE A 545 -21.27 16.19 -1.44
N ALA A 546 -22.09 15.41 -0.73
CA ALA A 546 -22.83 15.89 0.43
C ALA A 546 -21.92 16.37 1.59
N PHE A 547 -20.70 15.86 1.69
CA PHE A 547 -19.71 16.25 2.70
C PHE A 547 -18.59 17.12 2.14
N GLU A 548 -18.17 16.89 0.90
CA GLU A 548 -17.15 17.66 0.20
C GLU A 548 -17.69 18.09 -1.18
N PRO A 549 -18.26 19.29 -1.29
CA PRO A 549 -18.84 19.75 -2.55
C PRO A 549 -17.86 19.71 -3.73
N SER A 550 -16.58 20.02 -3.49
CA SER A 550 -15.56 20.09 -4.53
C SER A 550 -15.25 18.73 -5.20
N TYR A 551 -15.76 17.63 -4.63
CA TYR A 551 -15.56 16.29 -5.16
C TYR A 551 -16.09 16.11 -6.59
N TRP A 552 -17.13 16.83 -6.98
CA TRP A 552 -17.64 16.77 -8.35
C TRP A 552 -16.60 17.16 -9.38
N LEU A 553 -15.81 18.21 -9.10
CA LEU A 553 -14.74 18.69 -9.99
C LEU A 553 -13.58 17.70 -9.99
N LEU A 554 -13.14 17.26 -8.81
CA LEU A 554 -12.04 16.30 -8.67
C LEU A 554 -12.35 14.99 -9.39
N LEU A 555 -13.56 14.43 -9.22
CA LEU A 555 -13.94 13.17 -9.85
C LEU A 555 -13.97 13.28 -11.38
N LEU A 556 -14.43 14.41 -11.90
CA LEU A 556 -14.43 14.68 -13.34
C LEU A 556 -12.99 14.76 -13.89
N LEU A 557 -12.10 15.49 -13.20
CA LEU A 557 -10.70 15.59 -13.59
C LEU A 557 -9.99 14.22 -13.53
N VAL A 558 -10.22 13.44 -12.49
CA VAL A 558 -9.69 12.07 -12.37
C VAL A 558 -10.19 11.18 -13.50
N ALA A 559 -11.48 11.26 -13.85
CA ALA A 559 -12.03 10.48 -14.95
C ALA A 559 -11.39 10.84 -16.31
N ILE A 560 -11.14 12.13 -16.55
CA ILE A 560 -10.46 12.63 -17.75
C ILE A 560 -9.00 12.12 -17.77
N VAL A 561 -8.26 12.29 -16.70
CA VAL A 561 -6.86 11.85 -16.61
C VAL A 561 -6.73 10.32 -16.82
N LEU A 562 -7.62 9.54 -16.23
CA LEU A 562 -7.64 8.10 -16.44
C LEU A 562 -8.01 7.71 -17.87
N ALA A 563 -8.93 8.44 -18.52
CA ALA A 563 -9.29 8.22 -19.91
C ALA A 563 -8.11 8.54 -20.85
N VAL A 564 -7.42 9.65 -20.63
CA VAL A 564 -6.22 10.04 -21.38
C VAL A 564 -5.11 8.99 -21.20
N ALA A 565 -4.84 8.57 -19.97
CA ALA A 565 -3.85 7.52 -19.70
C ALA A 565 -4.22 6.19 -20.38
N THR A 566 -5.51 5.87 -20.44
CA THR A 566 -6.02 4.67 -21.11
C THR A 566 -5.78 4.72 -22.61
N LEU A 567 -5.97 5.87 -23.24
CA LEU A 567 -5.63 6.08 -24.65
C LEU A 567 -4.12 6.00 -24.89
N ALA A 568 -3.32 6.63 -24.04
CA ALA A 568 -1.86 6.63 -24.15
C ALA A 568 -1.25 5.23 -24.03
N THR A 569 -1.91 4.30 -23.36
CA THR A 569 -1.47 2.90 -23.23
C THR A 569 -1.98 1.99 -24.34
N GLY A 570 -2.61 2.55 -25.38
CA GLY A 570 -3.08 1.80 -26.55
C GLY A 570 -4.37 1.00 -26.32
N ALA A 571 -5.11 1.27 -25.27
CA ALA A 571 -6.41 0.66 -25.05
C ALA A 571 -7.47 1.21 -26.02
N PRO A 572 -8.55 0.46 -26.29
CA PRO A 572 -9.59 0.91 -27.20
C PRO A 572 -10.23 2.24 -26.79
N LEU A 573 -10.49 3.13 -27.76
CA LEU A 573 -11.17 4.41 -27.53
C LEU A 573 -12.47 4.25 -26.70
N MET A 574 -13.21 3.17 -26.93
CA MET A 574 -14.44 2.86 -26.20
C MET A 574 -14.20 2.66 -24.69
N ALA A 575 -13.06 2.11 -24.28
CA ALA A 575 -12.73 1.94 -22.87
C ALA A 575 -12.46 3.29 -22.20
N ALA A 576 -11.73 4.18 -22.88
CA ALA A 576 -11.50 5.53 -22.41
C ALA A 576 -12.81 6.37 -22.35
N ALA A 577 -13.65 6.26 -23.38
CA ALA A 577 -14.96 6.90 -23.41
C ALA A 577 -15.88 6.41 -22.28
N ARG A 578 -15.87 5.12 -21.98
CA ARG A 578 -16.62 4.54 -20.85
C ARG A 578 -16.10 5.03 -19.50
N LEU A 579 -14.79 5.16 -19.32
CA LEU A 579 -14.21 5.75 -18.10
C LEU A 579 -14.69 7.17 -17.88
N ALA A 580 -14.51 8.05 -18.89
CA ALA A 580 -14.94 9.44 -18.83
C ALA A 580 -16.46 9.57 -18.64
N GLY A 581 -17.22 8.76 -19.38
CA GLY A 581 -18.68 8.73 -19.30
C GLY A 581 -19.20 8.26 -17.94
N ALA A 582 -18.58 7.23 -17.33
CA ALA A 582 -18.96 6.78 -15.99
C ALA A 582 -18.68 7.85 -14.93
N GLY A 583 -17.56 8.56 -15.03
CA GLY A 583 -17.25 9.68 -14.14
C GLY A 583 -18.24 10.83 -14.31
N ALA A 584 -18.52 11.23 -15.54
CA ALA A 584 -19.49 12.31 -15.83
C ALA A 584 -20.91 11.96 -15.34
N VAL A 585 -21.39 10.74 -15.58
CA VAL A 585 -22.69 10.28 -15.08
C VAL A 585 -22.71 10.26 -13.55
N ALA A 586 -21.64 9.78 -12.89
CA ALA A 586 -21.55 9.76 -11.44
C ALA A 586 -21.61 11.17 -10.85
N VAL A 587 -20.96 12.16 -11.49
CA VAL A 587 -21.01 13.57 -11.09
C VAL A 587 -22.41 14.14 -11.27
N VAL A 588 -23.02 13.99 -12.47
CA VAL A 588 -24.35 14.55 -12.76
C VAL A 588 -25.41 13.96 -11.81
N VAL A 589 -25.44 12.64 -11.67
CA VAL A 589 -26.38 11.96 -10.77
C VAL A 589 -26.07 12.29 -9.30
N GLY A 590 -24.77 12.39 -8.94
CA GLY A 590 -24.35 12.79 -7.61
C GLY A 590 -24.84 14.19 -7.22
N LEU A 591 -24.71 15.16 -8.12
CA LEU A 591 -25.26 16.51 -7.95
C LEU A 591 -26.79 16.51 -7.90
N ALA A 592 -27.43 15.75 -8.79
CA ALA A 592 -28.89 15.65 -8.82
C ALA A 592 -29.48 15.05 -7.53
N LEU A 593 -28.83 14.07 -6.93
CA LEU A 593 -29.26 13.49 -5.64
C LEU A 593 -29.08 14.44 -4.45
N ASN A 594 -28.28 15.49 -4.62
CA ASN A 594 -28.09 16.56 -3.62
C ASN A 594 -28.95 17.80 -3.86
N LEU A 595 -29.90 17.74 -4.80
CA LEU A 595 -30.87 18.83 -5.00
C LEU A 595 -31.85 18.94 -3.81
N PRO A 596 -32.29 20.14 -3.48
CA PRO A 596 -32.05 21.44 -4.12
C PRO A 596 -30.75 22.15 -3.69
N TRP A 597 -30.07 21.66 -2.65
CA TRP A 597 -28.83 22.28 -2.11
C TRP A 597 -27.73 22.45 -3.16
N SER A 598 -27.44 21.44 -3.92
CA SER A 598 -26.35 21.47 -4.93
C SER A 598 -26.56 22.51 -6.02
N ALA A 599 -27.82 22.92 -6.30
CA ALA A 599 -28.11 23.96 -7.28
C ALA A 599 -27.59 25.35 -6.85
N GLN A 600 -27.42 25.56 -5.56
CA GLN A 600 -26.91 26.83 -5.01
C GLN A 600 -25.42 26.99 -5.27
N LEU A 601 -24.68 25.89 -5.39
CA LEU A 601 -23.25 25.90 -5.68
C LEU A 601 -22.90 26.48 -7.06
N PHE A 602 -23.86 26.58 -7.97
CA PHE A 602 -23.68 27.10 -9.33
C PHE A 602 -24.38 28.45 -9.55
N ARG A 603 -24.80 29.13 -8.48
CA ARG A 603 -25.29 30.49 -8.52
C ARG A 603 -24.17 31.51 -8.36
N ASP A 604 -24.46 32.78 -8.53
CA ASP A 604 -23.51 33.88 -8.38
C ASP A 604 -22.80 33.78 -7.01
N GLY A 605 -21.48 33.84 -7.01
CA GLY A 605 -20.66 33.62 -5.81
C GLY A 605 -20.55 32.17 -5.31
N GLY A 606 -21.33 31.23 -5.86
CA GLY A 606 -21.36 29.83 -5.40
C GLY A 606 -20.11 29.02 -5.73
N TRP A 607 -19.24 29.50 -6.63
CA TRP A 607 -18.01 28.79 -6.96
C TRP A 607 -17.13 28.57 -5.75
N THR A 608 -16.97 29.54 -4.87
CA THR A 608 -16.22 29.44 -3.63
C THR A 608 -16.81 28.39 -2.67
N ALA A 609 -18.14 28.29 -2.60
CA ALA A 609 -18.81 27.24 -1.85
C ALA A 609 -18.72 25.87 -2.51
N ALA A 610 -18.59 25.82 -3.85
CA ALA A 610 -18.48 24.57 -4.64
C ALA A 610 -17.08 23.96 -4.64
N VAL A 611 -16.03 24.76 -4.54
CA VAL A 611 -14.64 24.35 -4.76
C VAL A 611 -13.74 24.69 -3.59
N GLY A 612 -14.15 25.63 -2.77
CA GLY A 612 -13.35 26.26 -1.74
C GLY A 612 -12.87 27.65 -2.18
N PRO A 613 -12.48 28.48 -1.24
CA PRO A 613 -12.02 29.83 -1.53
C PRO A 613 -10.58 29.82 -2.10
N PRO A 614 -10.19 30.95 -2.76
CA PRO A 614 -8.88 31.04 -3.38
C PRO A 614 -7.74 30.89 -2.38
N PRO A 615 -6.61 30.29 -2.79
CA PRO A 615 -5.44 30.16 -1.91
C PRO A 615 -4.97 31.54 -1.47
N ASN A 616 -4.70 31.67 -0.18
CA ASN A 616 -4.27 32.92 0.41
C ASN A 616 -2.81 33.23 0.09
N GLY A 617 -2.54 34.42 -0.43
CA GLY A 617 -1.20 34.87 -0.82
C GLY A 617 -0.19 35.08 0.32
N SER A 618 -0.52 34.72 1.58
CA SER A 618 0.35 34.97 2.72
C SER A 618 1.56 34.04 2.84
N ARG A 619 1.44 32.76 2.48
CA ARG A 619 2.54 31.78 2.38
C ARG A 619 2.05 30.57 1.59
N GLY A 620 2.38 30.53 0.31
CA GLY A 620 2.19 29.33 -0.51
C GLY A 620 3.07 28.18 0.00
N LEU A 621 2.63 26.95 -0.26
CA LEU A 621 3.42 25.76 0.03
C LEU A 621 4.54 25.61 -1.02
N SER A 622 5.74 25.23 -0.59
CA SER A 622 6.80 24.89 -1.51
C SER A 622 6.44 23.63 -2.33
N VAL A 623 7.02 23.48 -3.51
CA VAL A 623 6.84 22.28 -4.34
C VAL A 623 7.22 21.02 -3.56
N PHE A 624 8.25 21.10 -2.71
CA PHE A 624 8.69 19.98 -1.89
C PHE A 624 7.66 19.63 -0.82
N GLU A 625 7.06 20.61 -0.15
CA GLU A 625 5.99 20.40 0.83
C GLU A 625 4.75 19.75 0.18
N LEU A 626 4.34 20.22 -0.98
CA LEU A 626 3.24 19.60 -1.73
C LEU A 626 3.53 18.16 -2.13
N LEU A 627 4.73 17.87 -2.67
CA LEU A 627 5.14 16.52 -3.08
C LEU A 627 5.30 15.56 -1.90
N THR A 628 5.61 16.07 -0.71
CA THR A 628 5.75 15.26 0.50
C THR A 628 4.50 15.28 1.38
N PHE A 629 3.39 15.87 0.88
CA PHE A 629 2.12 16.00 1.59
C PHE A 629 2.22 16.80 2.90
N GLN A 630 3.13 17.75 3.00
CA GLN A 630 3.27 18.64 4.16
C GLN A 630 2.24 19.77 4.08
N VAL A 631 0.96 19.42 4.14
CA VAL A 631 -0.14 20.39 4.14
C VAL A 631 -0.50 20.88 5.54
N GLY A 632 0.10 20.30 6.58
CA GLY A 632 -0.07 20.62 8.00
C GLY A 632 1.22 20.28 8.80
N ASN A 633 1.12 20.17 10.11
CA ASN A 633 2.27 20.05 11.04
C ASN A 633 2.79 18.63 11.27
N GLY A 634 2.57 17.70 10.35
CA GLY A 634 2.98 16.31 10.49
C GLY A 634 4.49 16.09 10.45
N ARG A 635 4.97 15.23 11.35
CA ARG A 635 6.38 14.94 11.54
C ARG A 635 6.97 14.06 10.44
N ALA A 636 8.21 14.30 10.06
CA ALA A 636 8.99 13.48 9.13
C ALA A 636 8.36 13.28 7.73
N ALA A 637 7.37 14.09 7.34
CA ALA A 637 6.67 13.96 6.06
C ALA A 637 7.61 14.02 4.85
N ALA A 638 8.76 14.69 4.95
CA ALA A 638 9.81 14.76 3.93
C ALA A 638 10.26 13.37 3.43
N LEU A 639 10.20 12.33 4.25
CA LEU A 639 10.56 10.96 3.86
C LEU A 639 9.61 10.36 2.82
N ALA A 640 8.40 10.93 2.66
CA ALA A 640 7.45 10.49 1.64
C ALA A 640 7.97 10.66 0.21
N ILE A 641 8.98 11.51 -0.02
CA ILE A 641 9.62 11.67 -1.35
C ILE A 641 10.17 10.35 -1.89
N ALA A 642 10.53 9.41 -1.01
CA ALA A 642 11.00 8.09 -1.42
C ALA A 642 9.92 7.30 -2.20
N LEU A 643 8.63 7.56 -1.98
CA LEU A 643 7.52 6.87 -2.64
C LEU A 643 7.38 7.21 -4.13
N TYR A 644 8.08 8.21 -4.63
CA TYR A 644 8.11 8.52 -6.07
C TYR A 644 9.01 7.56 -6.85
N LEU A 645 9.98 6.92 -6.19
CA LEU A 645 10.83 5.91 -6.84
C LEU A 645 10.03 4.69 -7.36
N PRO A 646 9.07 4.11 -6.62
CA PRO A 646 8.14 3.12 -7.14
C PRO A 646 7.39 3.52 -8.41
N VAL A 647 7.12 4.81 -8.66
CA VAL A 647 6.46 5.26 -9.89
C VAL A 647 7.35 4.98 -11.10
N VAL A 648 8.62 5.37 -11.02
CA VAL A 648 9.62 5.08 -12.05
C VAL A 648 9.84 3.57 -12.17
N GLY A 649 9.99 2.89 -11.03
CA GLY A 649 10.15 1.43 -10.99
C GLY A 649 8.99 0.69 -11.63
N ALA A 650 7.75 1.12 -11.41
CA ALA A 650 6.56 0.52 -12.00
C ALA A 650 6.54 0.63 -13.52
N LEU A 651 6.86 1.81 -14.08
CA LEU A 651 6.92 2.02 -15.54
C LEU A 651 7.97 1.15 -16.23
N VAL A 652 9.05 0.83 -15.51
CA VAL A 652 10.17 0.06 -16.06
C VAL A 652 9.99 -1.45 -15.85
N LEU A 653 9.44 -1.87 -14.71
CA LEU A 653 9.32 -3.28 -14.33
C LEU A 653 8.04 -3.94 -14.86
N ALA A 654 6.93 -3.20 -14.93
CA ALA A 654 5.65 -3.75 -15.33
C ALA A 654 5.54 -3.96 -16.86
N ARG A 655 4.76 -4.96 -17.27
CA ARG A 655 4.46 -5.29 -18.67
C ARG A 655 2.97 -5.51 -18.88
N GLY A 656 2.50 -5.41 -20.12
CA GLY A 656 1.10 -5.66 -20.49
C GLY A 656 0.09 -4.81 -19.71
N SER A 657 -0.95 -5.41 -19.19
CA SER A 657 -1.99 -4.71 -18.42
C SER A 657 -1.47 -4.04 -17.13
N ARG A 658 -0.39 -4.57 -16.54
CA ARG A 658 0.26 -3.98 -15.35
C ARG A 658 0.98 -2.67 -15.71
N PHE A 659 1.60 -2.61 -16.88
CA PHE A 659 2.18 -1.36 -17.42
C PHE A 659 1.07 -0.32 -17.65
N GLY A 660 -0.09 -0.72 -18.18
CA GLY A 660 -1.23 0.17 -18.35
C GLY A 660 -1.66 0.83 -17.02
N TRP A 661 -1.69 0.05 -15.92
CA TRP A 661 -1.98 0.59 -14.60
C TRP A 661 -0.82 1.40 -14.00
N ALA A 662 0.42 1.05 -14.27
CA ALA A 662 1.59 1.85 -13.89
C ALA A 662 1.57 3.24 -14.58
N ALA A 663 1.21 3.28 -15.85
CA ALA A 663 1.08 4.53 -16.60
C ALA A 663 -0.07 5.41 -16.08
N ARG A 664 -1.24 4.81 -15.77
CA ARG A 664 -2.36 5.55 -15.14
C ARG A 664 -1.95 6.10 -13.78
N ALA A 665 -1.26 5.30 -12.96
CA ALA A 665 -0.73 5.72 -11.67
C ALA A 665 0.25 6.89 -11.81
N ALA A 666 1.19 6.80 -12.73
CA ALA A 666 2.16 7.86 -13.00
C ALA A 666 1.48 9.15 -13.48
N LEU A 667 0.48 9.04 -14.38
CA LEU A 667 -0.22 10.22 -14.89
C LEU A 667 -1.07 10.89 -13.80
N LEU A 668 -1.72 10.13 -12.91
CA LEU A 668 -2.38 10.68 -11.72
C LEU A 668 -1.39 11.45 -10.85
N VAL A 669 -0.22 10.87 -10.57
CA VAL A 669 0.81 11.55 -9.76
C VAL A 669 1.27 12.83 -10.43
N VAL A 670 1.66 12.79 -11.71
CA VAL A 670 2.22 13.96 -12.40
C VAL A 670 1.19 15.07 -12.56
N VAL A 671 0.01 14.75 -13.07
CA VAL A 671 -1.01 15.77 -13.37
C VAL A 671 -1.51 16.45 -12.10
N PHE A 672 -1.88 15.67 -11.07
CA PHE A 672 -2.43 16.27 -9.85
C PHE A 672 -1.38 16.94 -8.97
N ALA A 673 -0.12 16.48 -8.98
CA ALA A 673 0.98 17.22 -8.36
C ALA A 673 1.20 18.58 -9.04
N TRP A 674 1.19 18.62 -10.39
CA TRP A 674 1.30 19.85 -11.13
C TRP A 674 0.10 20.79 -10.92
N LEU A 675 -1.11 20.24 -10.92
CA LEU A 675 -2.32 21.05 -10.64
C LEU A 675 -2.26 21.68 -9.25
N ALA A 676 -1.83 20.93 -8.23
CA ALA A 676 -1.66 21.47 -6.88
C ALA A 676 -0.62 22.61 -6.84
N VAL A 677 0.52 22.45 -7.54
CA VAL A 677 1.56 23.50 -7.61
C VAL A 677 1.09 24.74 -8.36
N LEU A 678 0.35 24.57 -9.46
CA LEU A 678 -0.16 25.69 -10.25
C LEU A 678 -1.24 26.48 -9.52
N ASP A 679 -2.12 25.78 -8.78
CA ASP A 679 -3.17 26.38 -7.97
C ASP A 679 -2.59 27.16 -6.80
N ASP A 680 -1.68 26.57 -6.03
CA ASP A 680 -1.00 27.22 -4.90
C ASP A 680 -0.24 28.51 -5.31
N ARG A 681 0.23 28.57 -6.57
CA ARG A 681 0.87 29.75 -7.14
C ARG A 681 -0.12 30.77 -7.73
N GLY A 682 -1.41 30.52 -7.69
CA GLY A 682 -2.43 31.35 -8.32
C GLY A 682 -2.28 31.46 -9.84
N SER A 683 -1.66 30.45 -10.48
CA SER A 683 -1.40 30.44 -11.93
C SER A 683 -2.57 29.90 -12.74
N LEU A 684 -3.59 29.35 -12.09
CA LEU A 684 -4.79 28.85 -12.75
C LEU A 684 -5.87 29.94 -12.84
N PRO A 685 -6.65 29.95 -13.92
CA PRO A 685 -7.76 30.90 -14.06
C PRO A 685 -8.94 30.62 -13.14
N LEU A 686 -9.01 29.39 -12.61
CA LEU A 686 -10.02 28.91 -11.68
C LEU A 686 -9.31 28.24 -10.50
N HIS A 687 -9.84 28.44 -9.29
CA HIS A 687 -9.32 27.76 -8.11
C HIS A 687 -9.68 26.28 -8.14
N LEU A 688 -8.80 25.46 -7.61
CA LEU A 688 -9.03 24.06 -7.34
C LEU A 688 -9.39 23.85 -5.86
N PRO A 689 -9.90 22.67 -5.49
CA PRO A 689 -10.07 22.30 -4.10
C PRO A 689 -8.78 22.43 -3.31
N GLU A 690 -8.90 22.53 -1.98
CA GLU A 690 -7.74 22.61 -1.10
C GLU A 690 -6.71 21.50 -1.37
N PRO A 691 -5.40 21.74 -1.08
CA PRO A 691 -4.35 20.76 -1.36
C PRO A 691 -4.61 19.35 -0.78
N GLY A 692 -5.27 19.28 0.39
CA GLY A 692 -5.68 18.01 1.02
C GLY A 692 -6.58 17.15 0.12
N VAL A 693 -7.43 17.78 -0.69
CA VAL A 693 -8.32 17.12 -1.65
C VAL A 693 -7.61 16.81 -2.96
N VAL A 694 -6.91 17.80 -3.54
CA VAL A 694 -6.23 17.67 -4.85
C VAL A 694 -5.11 16.63 -4.82
N LEU A 695 -4.46 16.42 -3.67
CA LEU A 695 -3.39 15.44 -3.52
C LEU A 695 -3.86 13.99 -3.31
N VAL A 696 -5.15 13.73 -3.11
CA VAL A 696 -5.68 12.34 -2.98
C VAL A 696 -5.40 11.49 -4.21
N PRO A 697 -5.60 11.95 -5.45
CA PRO A 697 -5.20 11.20 -6.65
C PRO A 697 -3.69 10.90 -6.72
N VAL A 698 -2.83 11.80 -6.21
CA VAL A 698 -1.37 11.55 -6.09
C VAL A 698 -1.12 10.37 -5.15
N ALA A 699 -1.76 10.38 -3.99
CA ALA A 699 -1.66 9.29 -3.01
C ALA A 699 -2.11 7.93 -3.59
N ILE A 700 -3.21 7.91 -4.33
CA ILE A 700 -3.69 6.71 -5.05
C ILE A 700 -2.66 6.26 -6.10
N GLY A 701 -2.11 7.19 -6.88
CA GLY A 701 -1.10 6.91 -7.89
C GLY A 701 0.16 6.29 -7.28
N LEU A 702 0.69 6.84 -6.19
CA LEU A 702 1.86 6.31 -5.48
C LEU A 702 1.58 4.89 -4.94
N ALA A 703 0.42 4.67 -4.35
CA ALA A 703 0.03 3.36 -3.83
C ALA A 703 -0.18 2.32 -4.94
N LEU A 704 -0.77 2.70 -6.08
CA LEU A 704 -0.89 1.83 -7.26
C LEU A 704 0.47 1.53 -7.88
N ALA A 705 1.38 2.49 -7.94
CA ALA A 705 2.73 2.30 -8.45
C ALA A 705 3.52 1.30 -7.59
N ALA A 706 3.47 1.42 -6.27
CA ALA A 706 4.05 0.46 -5.34
C ALA A 706 3.47 -0.95 -5.54
N ALA A 707 2.15 -1.05 -5.72
CA ALA A 707 1.47 -2.31 -6.01
C ALA A 707 1.88 -2.88 -7.37
N ALA A 708 2.06 -2.04 -8.40
CA ALA A 708 2.50 -2.45 -9.74
C ALA A 708 3.93 -3.00 -9.71
N VAL A 709 4.84 -2.39 -8.93
CA VAL A 709 6.20 -2.91 -8.70
C VAL A 709 6.13 -4.32 -8.11
N VAL A 710 5.32 -4.54 -7.08
CA VAL A 710 5.18 -5.86 -6.45
C VAL A 710 4.55 -6.87 -7.41
N ALA A 711 3.54 -6.47 -8.18
CA ALA A 711 2.92 -7.34 -9.18
C ALA A 711 3.91 -7.67 -10.32
N GLY A 712 4.61 -6.66 -10.85
CA GLY A 712 5.61 -6.82 -11.91
C GLY A 712 6.81 -7.65 -11.46
N PHE A 713 7.27 -7.45 -10.22
CA PHE A 713 8.34 -8.24 -9.66
C PHE A 713 7.95 -9.72 -9.52
N ALA A 714 6.72 -10.00 -9.10
CA ALA A 714 6.23 -11.36 -8.92
C ALA A 714 6.03 -12.13 -10.24
N THR A 715 5.77 -11.45 -11.35
CA THR A 715 5.37 -12.08 -12.62
C THR A 715 6.30 -11.75 -13.79
N ASP A 716 6.75 -10.50 -13.94
CA ASP A 716 7.46 -10.04 -15.14
C ASP A 716 8.98 -10.16 -15.02
N VAL A 717 9.48 -10.23 -13.78
CA VAL A 717 10.91 -10.36 -13.46
C VAL A 717 11.29 -11.82 -13.21
N ARG A 718 10.32 -12.69 -12.98
CA ARG A 718 10.49 -14.09 -12.59
C ARG A 718 11.02 -14.99 -13.71
N GLY A 719 10.71 -14.72 -14.96
CA GLY A 719 11.12 -15.52 -16.12
C GLY A 719 12.32 -14.97 -16.86
N GLY A 720 12.99 -13.95 -16.36
CA GLY A 720 14.13 -13.30 -16.98
C GLY A 720 15.45 -13.52 -16.25
N ASP A 721 16.55 -13.43 -17.01
CA ASP A 721 17.91 -13.43 -16.48
C ASP A 721 18.08 -12.39 -15.35
N PHE A 722 18.94 -12.67 -14.36
CA PHE A 722 19.29 -11.70 -13.33
C PHE A 722 19.97 -10.48 -13.98
N GLY A 723 19.27 -9.36 -13.91
CA GLY A 723 19.71 -8.10 -14.46
C GLY A 723 19.43 -6.96 -13.46
N TRP A 724 19.57 -5.75 -13.92
CA TRP A 724 19.35 -4.53 -13.14
C TRP A 724 17.89 -4.34 -12.64
N ARG A 725 16.92 -5.09 -13.17
CA ARG A 725 15.50 -5.03 -12.76
C ARG A 725 15.27 -5.55 -11.35
N GLN A 726 16.00 -6.57 -10.91
CA GLN A 726 15.88 -7.11 -9.56
C GLN A 726 16.37 -6.11 -8.50
N PRO A 727 17.58 -5.53 -8.59
CA PRO A 727 18.00 -4.47 -7.69
C PRO A 727 17.04 -3.28 -7.65
N LEU A 728 16.49 -2.87 -8.80
CA LEU A 728 15.50 -1.78 -8.85
C LEU A 728 14.22 -2.15 -8.06
N GLY A 729 13.72 -3.38 -8.19
CA GLY A 729 12.56 -3.84 -7.42
C GLY A 729 12.81 -3.83 -5.91
N VAL A 730 14.00 -4.26 -5.47
CA VAL A 730 14.42 -4.19 -4.06
C VAL A 730 14.52 -2.75 -3.58
N LEU A 731 15.13 -1.87 -4.39
CA LEU A 731 15.26 -0.46 -4.07
C LEU A 731 13.89 0.23 -3.93
N CYS A 732 12.94 -0.09 -4.82
CA CYS A 732 11.56 0.37 -4.70
C CYS A 732 10.89 -0.15 -3.41
N GLY A 733 11.15 -1.39 -3.02
CA GLY A 733 10.66 -1.94 -1.75
C GLY A 733 11.23 -1.21 -0.53
N LEU A 734 12.51 -0.89 -0.54
CA LEU A 734 13.15 -0.07 0.51
C LEU A 734 12.57 1.34 0.53
N ALA A 735 12.35 1.96 -0.63
CA ALA A 735 11.73 3.26 -0.75
C ALA A 735 10.31 3.29 -0.16
N VAL A 736 9.51 2.24 -0.36
CA VAL A 736 8.20 2.09 0.29
C VAL A 736 8.33 2.01 1.80
N CYS A 737 9.30 1.27 2.33
CA CYS A 737 9.54 1.20 3.78
C CYS A 737 9.93 2.57 4.36
N VAL A 738 10.82 3.30 3.69
CA VAL A 738 11.24 4.66 4.11
C VAL A 738 10.05 5.62 4.05
N GLY A 739 9.29 5.61 2.94
CA GLY A 739 8.15 6.49 2.76
C GLY A 739 6.95 6.20 3.67
N ALA A 740 6.91 5.02 4.31
CA ALA A 740 5.90 4.67 5.31
C ALA A 740 6.25 5.13 6.74
N ILE A 741 7.50 5.56 6.99
CA ILE A 741 7.95 6.00 8.33
C ILE A 741 7.08 7.11 8.91
N PRO A 742 6.69 8.18 8.16
CA PRO A 742 5.85 9.24 8.69
C PRO A 742 4.52 8.73 9.25
N GLY A 743 3.86 7.83 8.53
CA GLY A 743 2.62 7.20 9.00
C GLY A 743 2.79 6.40 10.29
N VAL A 744 3.94 5.73 10.45
CA VAL A 744 4.28 5.00 11.70
C VAL A 744 4.54 5.97 12.85
N ILE A 745 5.19 7.10 12.60
CA ILE A 745 5.43 8.13 13.62
C ILE A 745 4.11 8.74 14.09
N ALA A 746 3.19 9.04 13.18
CA ALA A 746 1.87 9.60 13.51
C ALA A 746 1.04 8.70 14.45
N LEU A 747 1.28 7.37 14.43
CA LEU A 747 0.62 6.44 15.36
C LEU A 747 1.01 6.65 16.83
N GLN A 748 2.22 7.18 17.09
CA GLN A 748 2.77 7.28 18.45
C GLN A 748 1.94 8.17 19.35
N THR A 749 1.40 9.27 18.79
CA THR A 749 0.58 10.23 19.54
C THR A 749 -0.76 9.64 20.00
N GLY A 750 -1.26 8.60 19.33
CA GLY A 750 -2.59 8.02 19.56
C GLY A 750 -3.75 8.94 19.15
N ARG A 751 -3.43 10.03 18.43
CA ARG A 751 -4.35 11.06 17.91
C ARG A 751 -4.07 11.40 16.45
N TRP A 752 -3.18 10.68 15.76
CA TRP A 752 -2.75 11.00 14.42
C TRP A 752 -2.20 12.44 14.27
N ASP A 753 -1.38 12.87 15.24
CA ASP A 753 -0.82 14.21 15.37
C ASP A 753 -1.87 15.35 15.52
N MET A 754 -3.12 15.05 15.81
CA MET A 754 -4.12 16.07 16.17
C MET A 754 -3.73 16.80 17.45
N PRO A 755 -4.01 18.09 17.58
CA PRO A 755 -3.72 18.87 18.78
C PRO A 755 -4.47 18.33 20.01
N SER A 756 -3.86 18.49 21.18
CA SER A 756 -4.49 18.09 22.44
C SER A 756 -5.40 19.17 23.01
N THR A 757 -5.13 20.41 22.66
CA THR A 757 -5.87 21.61 23.04
C THR A 757 -6.07 22.45 21.79
N THR A 758 -7.27 22.89 21.54
CA THR A 758 -7.61 23.68 20.36
C THR A 758 -8.02 25.09 20.75
N MET A 759 -7.97 26.01 19.80
CA MET A 759 -8.48 27.38 19.99
C MET A 759 -9.94 27.35 20.50
N LEU A 760 -10.76 26.43 20.01
CA LEU A 760 -12.17 26.36 20.36
C LEU A 760 -12.42 25.92 21.80
N ASP A 761 -11.48 25.20 22.42
CA ASP A 761 -11.56 24.83 23.84
C ASP A 761 -11.41 26.07 24.74
N LEU A 762 -10.74 27.13 24.24
CA LEU A 762 -10.53 28.37 24.95
C LEU A 762 -11.72 29.35 24.85
N LEU A 763 -12.65 29.15 23.92
CA LEU A 763 -13.87 29.99 23.77
C LEU A 763 -14.72 29.98 25.05
N GLY A 764 -14.67 28.93 25.84
CA GLY A 764 -15.33 28.84 27.14
C GLY A 764 -14.85 29.87 28.16
N GLN A 765 -13.68 30.53 27.93
CA GLN A 765 -13.15 31.57 28.80
C GLN A 765 -13.73 32.95 28.51
N LEU A 766 -14.40 33.13 27.35
CA LEU A 766 -15.10 34.35 27.07
C LEU A 766 -16.29 34.55 28.01
N PRO A 767 -16.53 35.79 28.47
CA PRO A 767 -17.68 36.07 29.34
C PRO A 767 -19.00 35.67 28.66
N ASP A 768 -19.86 35.06 29.44
CA ASP A 768 -21.21 34.69 29.02
C ASP A 768 -22.24 35.44 29.87
N HIS A 769 -23.02 36.24 29.21
CA HIS A 769 -24.06 37.06 29.85
C HIS A 769 -25.44 36.75 29.27
N PRO A 770 -26.01 35.55 29.54
CA PRO A 770 -27.28 35.15 28.91
C PRO A 770 -28.45 36.11 29.19
N ALA A 771 -28.40 36.87 30.28
CA ALA A 771 -29.42 37.89 30.59
C ALA A 771 -29.41 39.09 29.63
N GLU A 772 -28.31 39.29 28.90
CA GLU A 772 -28.15 40.39 27.90
C GLU A 772 -28.67 40.02 26.52
N GLY A 773 -29.11 38.77 26.34
CA GLY A 773 -29.68 38.22 25.12
C GLY A 773 -28.67 37.49 24.21
N ASP A 774 -29.21 36.85 23.19
CA ASP A 774 -28.45 36.09 22.21
C ASP A 774 -27.57 37.02 21.35
N TYR A 775 -26.35 36.58 21.02
CA TYR A 775 -25.40 37.38 20.23
C TYR A 775 -24.66 36.50 19.23
N ARG A 776 -23.99 37.14 18.26
CA ARG A 776 -23.10 36.51 17.30
C ARG A 776 -21.66 36.89 17.53
N VAL A 777 -20.77 36.02 17.06
CA VAL A 777 -19.33 36.23 17.00
C VAL A 777 -18.93 36.35 15.54
N LEU A 778 -18.24 37.43 15.19
CA LEU A 778 -17.61 37.64 13.89
C LEU A 778 -16.13 37.24 13.97
N TRP A 779 -15.77 36.23 13.22
CA TRP A 779 -14.40 35.78 13.05
C TRP A 779 -13.80 36.47 11.84
N VAL A 780 -12.59 37.03 11.96
CA VAL A 780 -11.91 37.72 10.84
C VAL A 780 -10.45 37.37 10.88
N GLY A 781 -9.88 36.88 9.77
CA GLY A 781 -8.46 36.53 9.74
C GLY A 781 -8.09 35.69 8.54
N ASP A 782 -6.98 34.97 8.68
CA ASP A 782 -6.59 33.97 7.68
C ASP A 782 -7.63 32.86 7.63
N GLN A 783 -8.12 32.59 6.43
CA GLN A 783 -9.18 31.62 6.21
C GLN A 783 -8.89 30.21 6.75
N ARG A 784 -7.62 29.80 6.73
CA ARG A 784 -7.20 28.48 7.23
C ARG A 784 -7.41 28.33 8.74
N LEU A 785 -7.51 29.45 9.47
CA LEU A 785 -7.69 29.49 10.92
C LEU A 785 -9.16 29.71 11.33
N LEU A 786 -10.06 30.04 10.39
CA LEU A 786 -11.45 30.20 10.72
C LEU A 786 -12.07 28.89 11.20
N PRO A 787 -12.87 28.90 12.30
CA PRO A 787 -13.46 27.69 12.85
C PRO A 787 -14.73 27.22 12.13
N ALA A 788 -15.21 28.01 11.18
CA ALA A 788 -16.37 27.73 10.36
C ALA A 788 -16.07 28.09 8.90
N ALA A 789 -16.87 27.60 7.97
CA ALA A 789 -16.75 27.97 6.58
C ALA A 789 -16.99 29.50 6.41
N GLY A 790 -15.98 30.21 5.90
CA GLY A 790 -15.96 31.67 5.80
C GLY A 790 -16.19 32.20 4.39
N GLN A 791 -16.46 33.50 4.31
CA GLN A 791 -16.52 34.28 3.07
C GLN A 791 -15.21 35.06 2.91
N ALA A 792 -14.60 34.98 1.72
CA ALA A 792 -13.43 35.79 1.42
C ALA A 792 -13.86 37.25 1.15
N TYR A 793 -13.18 38.23 1.78
CA TYR A 793 -13.48 39.65 1.50
C TYR A 793 -12.26 40.46 1.03
N GLY A 794 -11.07 39.88 1.13
CA GLY A 794 -9.82 40.49 0.67
C GLY A 794 -8.71 39.45 0.46
N PRO A 795 -7.55 39.86 -0.11
CA PRO A 795 -6.46 38.95 -0.33
C PRO A 795 -5.94 38.35 1.00
N GLY A 796 -6.12 37.07 1.18
CA GLY A 796 -5.69 36.35 2.37
C GLY A 796 -6.55 36.57 3.60
N VAL A 797 -7.66 37.27 3.52
CA VAL A 797 -8.55 37.53 4.65
C VAL A 797 -9.95 37.04 4.34
N ALA A 798 -10.51 36.31 5.25
CA ALA A 798 -11.89 35.86 5.22
C ALA A 798 -12.58 36.17 6.55
N TYR A 799 -13.90 36.13 6.55
CA TYR A 799 -14.69 36.22 7.77
C TYR A 799 -15.70 35.09 7.87
N ALA A 800 -16.07 34.75 9.08
CA ALA A 800 -17.18 33.86 9.36
C ALA A 800 -18.02 34.42 10.52
N VAL A 801 -19.33 34.16 10.51
CA VAL A 801 -20.24 34.54 11.58
C VAL A 801 -20.77 33.26 12.24
N THR A 802 -20.75 33.21 13.57
CA THR A 802 -21.24 32.10 14.35
C THR A 802 -22.21 32.56 15.43
N ASP A 803 -23.17 31.70 15.77
CA ASP A 803 -24.13 31.98 16.84
C ASP A 803 -23.49 31.76 18.20
N GLY A 804 -23.22 32.83 18.94
CA GLY A 804 -22.59 32.81 20.25
C GLY A 804 -21.25 32.05 20.25
N ARG A 805 -21.04 31.29 21.31
CA ARG A 805 -19.82 30.42 21.50
C ARG A 805 -20.00 28.99 21.00
N SER A 806 -21.19 28.65 20.54
CA SER A 806 -21.54 27.28 20.10
C SER A 806 -21.25 27.15 18.62
N LEU A 807 -20.22 26.33 18.31
CA LEU A 807 -19.89 25.90 16.96
C LEU A 807 -20.50 24.54 16.74
N GLU A 808 -21.31 24.41 15.69
CA GLU A 808 -22.05 23.19 15.37
C GLU A 808 -21.72 22.69 13.96
N VAL A 809 -22.05 21.44 13.69
CA VAL A 809 -21.73 20.78 12.43
C VAL A 809 -22.34 21.44 11.20
N ASP A 810 -23.44 22.16 11.34
CA ASP A 810 -24.07 22.91 10.24
C ASP A 810 -23.18 24.02 9.67
N GLN A 811 -22.23 24.52 10.47
CA GLN A 811 -21.27 25.56 10.08
C GLN A 811 -20.06 25.03 9.30
N THR A 812 -19.99 23.72 9.06
CA THR A 812 -18.91 23.09 8.30
C THR A 812 -18.98 23.43 6.80
N TRP A 813 -20.17 23.59 6.25
CA TRP A 813 -20.36 23.83 4.81
C TRP A 813 -20.41 25.31 4.45
N GLY A 814 -19.63 25.71 3.44
CA GLY A 814 -19.72 27.01 2.85
C GLY A 814 -21.06 27.22 2.14
N THR A 815 -21.55 28.45 2.19
CA THR A 815 -22.74 28.92 1.45
C THR A 815 -22.34 30.02 0.48
N PRO A 816 -23.03 30.16 -0.67
CA PRO A 816 -22.88 31.36 -1.48
C PRO A 816 -23.23 32.61 -0.66
N PRO A 817 -22.51 33.75 -0.83
CA PRO A 817 -22.84 35.01 -0.16
C PRO A 817 -24.28 35.40 -0.45
N ARG A 818 -24.94 35.94 0.54
CA ARG A 818 -26.36 36.34 0.45
C ARG A 818 -26.58 37.58 1.24
N GLY A 819 -27.75 38.15 1.06
CA GLY A 819 -28.18 39.44 1.73
C GLY A 819 -27.43 39.77 3.00
N GLY A 820 -27.32 40.25 3.91
CA GLY A 820 -26.51 40.42 5.11
C GLY A 820 -25.00 40.15 5.05
N ASP A 821 -24.54 39.25 4.17
CA ASP A 821 -23.11 38.98 3.95
C ASP A 821 -22.44 40.14 3.20
N ASP A 822 -23.12 40.76 2.26
CA ASP A 822 -22.63 41.92 1.51
C ASP A 822 -22.44 43.11 2.44
N GLU A 823 -23.40 43.39 3.32
CA GLU A 823 -23.33 44.48 4.29
C GLU A 823 -22.24 44.27 5.34
N ILE A 824 -21.99 43.00 5.79
CA ILE A 824 -20.87 42.70 6.66
C ILE A 824 -19.53 42.89 5.93
N ALA A 825 -19.44 42.43 4.68
CA ALA A 825 -18.24 42.64 3.87
C ALA A 825 -17.97 44.15 3.65
N ASP A 826 -18.99 44.94 3.38
CA ASP A 826 -18.89 46.41 3.24
C ASP A 826 -18.45 47.08 4.56
N ALA A 827 -18.96 46.61 5.70
CA ALA A 827 -18.56 47.12 7.02
C ALA A 827 -17.06 46.76 7.27
N LEU A 828 -16.64 45.55 6.98
CA LEU A 828 -15.25 45.13 7.09
C LEU A 828 -14.31 45.90 6.14
N GLN A 829 -14.76 46.15 4.91
CA GLN A 829 -14.06 47.00 3.95
C GLN A 829 -13.90 48.45 4.45
N SER A 830 -14.96 48.98 5.07
CA SER A 830 -14.94 50.33 5.67
C SER A 830 -13.94 50.39 6.85
N ILE A 831 -13.82 49.33 7.64
CA ILE A 831 -12.81 49.19 8.69
C ILE A 831 -11.41 49.19 8.06
N ALA A 832 -11.18 48.30 7.08
CA ALA A 832 -9.87 48.13 6.47
C ALA A 832 -9.36 49.40 5.75
N THR A 833 -10.26 50.18 5.17
CA THR A 833 -9.92 51.42 4.48
C THR A 833 -9.87 52.63 5.40
N GLY A 834 -10.24 52.50 6.67
CA GLY A 834 -10.30 53.61 7.63
C GLY A 834 -11.37 54.63 7.34
N THR A 835 -12.42 54.31 6.54
CA THR A 835 -13.52 55.19 6.21
C THR A 835 -14.55 55.32 7.35
N THR A 836 -14.48 54.42 8.33
CA THR A 836 -15.31 54.49 9.54
C THR A 836 -14.47 54.35 10.81
N THR A 837 -14.91 54.99 11.90
CA THR A 837 -14.43 54.77 13.27
C THR A 837 -15.56 54.23 14.17
N ARG A 838 -16.65 53.76 13.57
CA ARG A 838 -17.86 53.28 14.25
C ARG A 838 -18.34 51.94 13.70
N ALA A 839 -17.38 51.03 13.52
CA ALA A 839 -17.63 49.71 13.00
C ALA A 839 -18.60 48.90 13.85
N GLY A 840 -18.57 49.08 15.16
CA GLY A 840 -19.47 48.36 16.07
C GLY A 840 -20.94 48.70 15.79
N ARG A 841 -21.25 49.95 15.40
CA ARG A 841 -22.60 50.32 15.01
C ARG A 841 -23.01 49.70 13.68
N LEU A 842 -22.11 49.62 12.70
CA LEU A 842 -22.40 49.00 11.42
C LEU A 842 -22.69 47.50 11.57
N LEU A 843 -22.08 46.85 12.56
CA LEU A 843 -22.24 45.41 12.85
C LEU A 843 -23.38 45.13 13.86
N ALA A 844 -23.94 46.19 14.50
CA ALA A 844 -24.96 46.02 15.52
C ALA A 844 -26.25 45.31 15.03
N PRO A 845 -26.80 45.62 13.83
CA PRO A 845 -28.01 44.96 13.34
C PRO A 845 -27.87 43.42 13.19
N PHE A 846 -26.67 42.95 13.00
CA PHE A 846 -26.39 41.53 12.87
C PHE A 846 -26.14 40.82 14.20
N ALA A 847 -26.35 41.52 15.32
CA ALA A 847 -26.13 41.04 16.69
C ALA A 847 -24.66 40.67 16.96
N VAL A 848 -23.70 41.25 16.26
CA VAL A 848 -22.27 40.99 16.47
C VAL A 848 -21.80 41.64 17.76
N ARG A 849 -21.56 40.81 18.79
CA ARG A 849 -21.03 41.25 20.08
C ARG A 849 -19.52 41.15 20.15
N TYR A 850 -18.94 40.10 19.62
CA TYR A 850 -17.49 39.89 19.66
C TYR A 850 -16.94 39.78 18.24
N ILE A 851 -15.80 40.43 17.99
CA ILE A 851 -14.95 40.21 16.81
C ILE A 851 -13.72 39.49 17.29
N ILE A 852 -13.44 38.32 16.72
CA ILE A 852 -12.33 37.45 17.08
C ILE A 852 -11.38 37.30 15.90
N VAL A 853 -10.09 37.59 16.15
CA VAL A 853 -9.03 37.39 15.19
C VAL A 853 -8.22 36.16 15.63
N PRO A 854 -8.32 35.01 14.96
CA PRO A 854 -7.59 33.82 15.32
C PRO A 854 -6.10 33.97 15.02
N VAL A 855 -5.24 33.54 15.95
CA VAL A 855 -3.77 33.62 15.87
C VAL A 855 -3.17 32.23 15.82
N VAL A 856 -3.56 31.35 16.74
CA VAL A 856 -3.08 29.98 16.87
C VAL A 856 -4.26 29.04 17.06
N ASP A 857 -4.47 28.12 16.11
CA ASP A 857 -5.52 27.10 16.20
C ASP A 857 -5.02 25.78 16.79
N GLY A 858 -3.70 25.59 16.87
CA GLY A 858 -3.04 24.38 17.33
C GLY A 858 -2.78 23.35 16.25
N ALA A 859 -3.30 23.55 15.04
CA ALA A 859 -3.20 22.62 13.93
C ALA A 859 -2.45 23.21 12.71
N VAL A 860 -2.89 24.32 12.19
CA VAL A 860 -2.30 25.02 11.03
C VAL A 860 -1.34 26.10 11.50
N SER A 861 -1.69 26.80 12.55
CA SER A 861 -0.86 27.81 13.23
C SER A 861 -0.56 27.31 14.65
N THR A 862 0.73 27.30 15.02
CA THR A 862 1.16 26.83 16.33
C THR A 862 1.98 27.91 17.04
N ASP A 863 2.18 27.76 18.35
CA ASP A 863 3.06 28.67 19.13
C ASP A 863 4.50 28.71 18.57
N ALA A 864 4.95 27.61 17.95
CA ALA A 864 6.29 27.51 17.38
C ALA A 864 6.38 28.14 15.98
N GLU A 865 5.33 28.06 15.20
CA GLU A 865 5.23 28.58 13.84
C GLU A 865 3.85 29.28 13.65
N PRO A 866 3.66 30.48 14.21
CA PRO A 866 2.42 31.23 14.04
C PRO A 866 2.30 31.75 12.61
N LEU A 867 1.07 31.70 12.05
CA LEU A 867 0.80 32.36 10.79
C LEU A 867 0.79 33.89 10.98
N PRO A 868 1.27 34.65 9.97
CA PRO A 868 1.26 36.10 10.05
C PRO A 868 -0.20 36.60 10.06
N LEU A 869 -0.47 37.54 10.95
CA LEU A 869 -1.74 38.24 10.98
C LEU A 869 -1.90 39.10 9.72
N PRO A 870 -3.16 39.29 9.23
CA PRO A 870 -3.39 40.18 8.12
C PRO A 870 -2.90 41.60 8.43
N SER A 871 -2.11 42.17 7.51
CA SER A 871 -1.48 43.47 7.72
C SER A 871 -2.54 44.57 7.85
N GLY A 872 -2.38 45.41 8.87
CA GLY A 872 -3.29 46.56 9.13
C GLY A 872 -4.63 46.20 9.77
N LEU A 873 -5.03 44.90 9.83
CA LEU A 873 -6.32 44.52 10.41
C LEU A 873 -6.43 44.88 11.90
N ILE A 874 -5.37 44.59 12.67
CA ILE A 874 -5.35 44.83 14.11
C ILE A 874 -5.39 46.34 14.41
N ASP A 875 -4.59 47.14 13.70
CA ASP A 875 -4.58 48.58 13.84
C ASP A 875 -5.94 49.18 13.49
N SER A 876 -6.53 48.74 12.36
CA SER A 876 -7.85 49.20 11.91
C SER A 876 -8.97 48.85 12.89
N LEU A 877 -8.92 47.70 13.56
CA LEU A 877 -9.89 47.34 14.61
C LEU A 877 -9.64 48.11 15.89
N GLY A 878 -8.37 48.38 16.25
CA GLY A 878 -8.01 49.21 17.41
C GLY A 878 -8.42 50.67 17.29
N ASP A 879 -8.52 51.21 16.08
CA ASP A 879 -8.93 52.61 15.81
C ASP A 879 -10.43 52.82 15.93
N GLN A 880 -11.23 51.77 16.14
CA GLN A 880 -12.70 51.92 16.25
C GLN A 880 -13.12 52.40 17.65
N LEU A 881 -13.94 53.48 17.71
CA LEU A 881 -14.37 54.08 18.99
C LEU A 881 -15.39 53.26 19.77
N ASP A 882 -16.08 52.36 19.10
CA ASP A 882 -17.16 51.53 19.64
C ASP A 882 -16.73 50.05 19.78
N LEU A 883 -15.47 49.74 19.49
CA LEU A 883 -14.84 48.45 19.81
C LEU A 883 -13.89 48.63 21.02
N ALA A 884 -13.90 47.66 21.89
CA ALA A 884 -12.98 47.62 23.02
C ALA A 884 -12.20 46.28 23.05
N GLU A 885 -10.88 46.36 23.19
CA GLU A 885 -10.10 45.15 23.36
C GLU A 885 -10.51 44.44 24.67
N ALA A 886 -10.86 43.19 24.58
CA ALA A 886 -11.25 42.38 25.71
C ALA A 886 -10.09 41.41 26.10
N TYR A 887 -10.22 40.76 27.27
CA TYR A 887 -9.28 39.71 27.65
C TYR A 887 -9.16 38.66 26.54
N SER A 888 -7.94 38.47 26.07
CA SER A 888 -7.66 37.56 24.94
C SER A 888 -6.75 36.43 25.43
N PRO A 889 -7.17 35.14 25.30
CA PRO A 889 -6.23 34.04 25.38
C PRO A 889 -5.17 34.15 24.27
N PRO A 890 -4.00 33.52 24.42
CA PRO A 890 -2.93 33.62 23.42
C PRO A 890 -3.34 33.15 22.00
N ALA A 891 -4.40 32.32 21.93
CA ALA A 891 -4.86 31.74 20.66
C ALA A 891 -5.62 32.70 19.75
N PHE A 892 -6.14 33.81 20.26
CA PHE A 892 -6.91 34.78 19.49
C PHE A 892 -6.99 36.16 20.17
N LEU A 893 -7.23 37.18 19.37
CA LEU A 893 -7.53 38.55 19.87
C LEU A 893 -9.03 38.76 19.88
N VAL A 894 -9.56 39.40 20.89
CA VAL A 894 -10.97 39.64 21.09
C VAL A 894 -11.26 41.14 21.16
N TYR A 895 -12.18 41.61 20.35
CA TYR A 895 -12.75 42.96 20.44
C TYR A 895 -14.23 42.85 20.80
N GLU A 896 -14.65 43.53 21.87
CA GLU A 896 -16.05 43.59 22.26
C GLU A 896 -16.70 44.81 21.61
N ASN A 897 -17.80 44.60 20.87
CA ASN A 897 -18.61 45.67 20.30
C ASN A 897 -19.50 46.29 21.40
N ARG A 898 -19.22 47.52 21.77
CA ARG A 898 -19.98 48.27 22.77
C ARG A 898 -21.31 48.78 22.26
N ALA A 899 -21.54 48.79 20.95
CA ALA A 899 -22.74 49.23 20.28
C ALA A 899 -23.65 48.11 19.76
N TRP A 900 -23.38 46.84 20.18
CA TRP A 900 -24.12 45.68 19.68
C TRP A 900 -25.61 45.69 20.05
N LEU A 901 -26.44 45.04 19.26
CA LEU A 901 -27.83 44.72 19.55
C LEU A 901 -27.98 43.21 19.82
N PRO A 902 -28.84 42.84 20.81
CA PRO A 902 -29.22 41.43 20.95
C PRO A 902 -29.92 40.91 19.69
N LEU A 903 -29.76 39.61 19.38
CA LEU A 903 -30.35 38.98 18.19
C LEU A 903 -31.86 39.24 18.07
N ARG A 904 -32.53 39.35 19.22
CA ARG A 904 -33.93 39.73 19.37
C ARG A 904 -34.01 40.82 20.42
N SER A 905 -34.48 41.98 20.06
CA SER A 905 -34.54 43.09 20.99
C SER A 905 -35.67 44.06 20.70
N VAL A 906 -36.15 44.76 21.71
CA VAL A 906 -37.00 45.92 21.56
C VAL A 906 -36.10 47.15 21.54
N LEU A 907 -36.13 47.85 20.39
CA LEU A 907 -35.27 49.01 20.18
C LEU A 907 -35.72 50.19 21.07
N THR A 908 -34.78 51.06 21.42
CA THR A 908 -35.03 52.39 21.97
C THR A 908 -35.79 53.26 21.00
N ALA A 909 -36.34 54.38 21.39
CA ALA A 909 -37.02 55.31 20.52
C ALA A 909 -36.11 55.83 19.37
N ASP A 910 -34.84 56.13 19.71
CA ASP A 910 -33.83 56.56 18.73
C ASP A 910 -33.43 55.42 17.77
N GLY A 911 -33.22 54.22 18.33
CA GLY A 911 -32.96 53.03 17.51
C GLY A 911 -34.13 52.67 16.59
N ALA A 912 -35.39 52.83 17.05
CA ALA A 912 -36.59 52.62 16.26
C ALA A 912 -36.74 53.67 15.15
N ALA A 913 -36.38 54.92 15.38
CA ALA A 913 -36.35 55.98 14.38
C ALA A 913 -35.24 55.69 13.34
N ALA A 914 -34.03 55.35 13.77
CA ALA A 914 -32.90 55.02 12.90
C ALA A 914 -33.17 53.79 12.02
N SER A 915 -33.89 52.79 12.55
CA SER A 915 -34.24 51.58 11.81
C SER A 915 -35.16 51.81 10.58
N ARG A 916 -35.66 53.03 10.37
CA ARG A 916 -36.47 53.44 9.22
C ARG A 916 -35.63 54.10 8.14
N THR A 917 -34.40 54.43 8.43
CA THR A 917 -33.50 55.15 7.51
C THR A 917 -32.45 54.11 7.02
N ALA A 918 -32.41 53.87 5.74
CA ALA A 918 -31.47 52.91 5.15
C ALA A 918 -30.08 53.51 5.01
N GLY A 919 -29.06 52.68 5.20
CA GLY A 919 -27.67 52.90 4.81
C GLY A 919 -26.68 53.06 5.96
N ALA A 920 -25.43 52.73 5.64
CA ALA A 920 -24.30 52.66 6.58
C ALA A 920 -24.01 54.04 7.24
N GLU A 921 -24.18 55.16 6.53
CA GLU A 921 -23.93 56.49 7.08
C GLU A 921 -24.92 56.84 8.20
N SER A 922 -26.20 56.55 7.99
CA SER A 922 -27.25 56.78 8.99
C SER A 922 -27.01 55.88 10.22
N LEU A 923 -26.67 54.63 10.02
CA LEU A 923 -26.39 53.66 11.07
C LEU A 923 -25.14 54.05 11.89
N ALA A 924 -24.06 54.51 11.27
CA ALA A 924 -22.87 54.99 11.96
C ALA A 924 -23.11 56.18 12.90
N GLN A 925 -24.13 57.00 12.60
CA GLN A 925 -24.52 58.15 13.41
C GLN A 925 -25.55 57.80 14.49
N ALA A 926 -26.32 56.72 14.32
CA ALA A 926 -27.40 56.35 15.24
C ALA A 926 -26.82 55.75 16.57
N ASP A 927 -27.51 56.09 17.67
CA ASP A 927 -27.26 55.35 18.91
C ASP A 927 -28.30 54.25 19.07
N VAL A 928 -27.83 53.01 18.86
CA VAL A 928 -28.61 51.79 18.94
C VAL A 928 -28.46 51.06 20.27
N THR A 929 -27.66 51.61 21.20
CA THR A 929 -27.42 50.99 22.52
C THR A 929 -28.67 51.03 23.41
N GLY A 930 -28.73 50.20 24.43
CA GLY A 930 -29.82 50.18 25.42
C GLY A 930 -31.09 49.47 24.94
N ALA A 931 -31.09 48.77 23.84
CA ALA A 931 -32.18 47.89 23.42
C ALA A 931 -32.45 46.81 24.47
N THR A 932 -33.74 46.51 24.73
CA THR A 932 -34.13 45.48 25.71
C THR A 932 -34.14 44.09 25.07
N PRO A 933 -33.39 43.09 25.55
CA PRO A 933 -33.38 41.77 24.98
C PRO A 933 -34.75 41.09 25.08
N VAL A 934 -35.16 40.37 24.04
CA VAL A 934 -36.35 39.53 24.05
C VAL A 934 -35.91 38.10 24.25
N MET A 935 -36.21 37.58 25.47
CA MET A 935 -35.83 36.22 25.81
C MET A 935 -36.82 35.22 25.21
N VAL A 936 -36.31 34.17 24.59
CA VAL A 936 -37.08 33.11 23.97
C VAL A 936 -36.73 31.81 24.68
N GLY A 937 -37.73 30.98 24.93
CA GLY A 937 -37.42 29.59 25.37
C GLY A 937 -36.62 28.82 24.30
N ALA A 938 -35.86 27.91 24.71
CA ALA A 938 -34.71 27.22 24.13
C ALA A 938 -34.59 26.93 22.63
N ASP A 939 -35.43 27.36 21.72
CA ASP A 939 -35.25 27.09 20.26
C ASP A 939 -35.72 28.24 19.34
N HIS A 940 -34.74 28.79 18.65
CA HIS A 940 -34.81 29.28 17.26
C HIS A 940 -35.75 30.41 16.83
N LEU A 941 -35.43 30.88 15.60
CA LEU A 941 -36.15 31.85 14.79
C LEU A 941 -37.62 31.51 14.51
N GLY A 942 -38.23 30.55 15.00
CA GLY A 942 -39.66 30.21 14.94
C GLY A 942 -40.29 30.09 16.34
N ALA A 943 -39.61 30.60 17.36
CA ALA A 943 -40.08 30.42 18.75
C ALA A 943 -40.97 31.57 19.20
N ALA A 944 -41.90 31.27 20.09
CA ALA A 944 -42.78 32.26 20.75
C ALA A 944 -42.04 32.87 21.94
N ALA A 945 -42.02 34.18 22.02
CA ALA A 945 -41.64 34.95 23.20
C ALA A 945 -42.86 35.31 24.02
N VAL A 946 -42.71 35.37 25.31
CA VAL A 946 -43.80 35.77 26.22
C VAL A 946 -43.41 37.03 26.97
N GLY A 947 -44.37 38.00 27.05
CA GLY A 947 -44.16 39.24 27.78
C GLY A 947 -43.26 40.26 27.11
N VAL A 948 -43.30 40.36 25.79
CA VAL A 948 -42.52 41.36 25.02
C VAL A 948 -43.03 42.78 25.31
N PRO A 949 -42.14 43.71 25.72
CA PRO A 949 -42.54 45.11 25.93
C PRO A 949 -43.08 45.74 24.64
N ALA A 950 -43.99 46.75 24.80
CA ALA A 950 -44.50 47.50 23.67
C ALA A 950 -43.35 48.30 23.00
N GLY A 951 -43.22 48.22 21.68
CA GLY A 951 -42.16 48.90 20.93
C GLY A 951 -41.86 48.28 19.57
N THR A 952 -40.80 48.74 18.96
CA THR A 952 -40.30 48.19 17.69
C THR A 952 -39.37 46.99 18.00
N VAL A 953 -39.79 45.79 17.62
CA VAL A 953 -38.97 44.57 17.78
C VAL A 953 -38.03 44.48 16.59
N HIS A 954 -36.73 44.31 16.88
CA HIS A 954 -35.67 44.03 15.94
C HIS A 954 -35.29 42.54 16.00
N LEU A 955 -35.10 41.97 14.83
CA LEU A 955 -34.58 40.61 14.64
C LEU A 955 -33.33 40.70 13.78
N GLY A 956 -32.17 40.31 14.32
CA GLY A 956 -30.86 40.40 13.67
C GLY A 956 -30.65 39.35 12.60
N VAL A 957 -31.56 39.24 11.64
CA VAL A 957 -31.43 38.33 10.46
C VAL A 957 -31.80 39.10 9.19
N PRO A 958 -31.27 38.70 8.04
CA PRO A 958 -31.64 39.33 6.76
C PRO A 958 -33.14 39.28 6.53
N PHE A 959 -33.70 40.40 6.06
CA PHE A 959 -35.12 40.49 5.76
C PHE A 959 -35.49 39.57 4.60
N ASP A 960 -36.52 38.74 4.82
CA ASP A 960 -37.14 37.94 3.77
C ASP A 960 -38.66 38.08 3.84
N ARG A 961 -39.32 38.26 2.67
CA ARG A 961 -40.79 38.42 2.59
C ARG A 961 -41.57 37.17 3.04
N ASN A 962 -40.94 36.06 3.17
CA ASN A 962 -41.55 34.83 3.65
C ASN A 962 -41.63 34.77 5.18
N TRP A 963 -41.01 35.70 5.93
CA TRP A 963 -41.15 35.80 7.36
C TRP A 963 -42.56 36.25 7.71
N THR A 964 -43.24 35.52 8.56
CA THR A 964 -44.52 35.91 9.16
C THR A 964 -44.31 36.12 10.65
N VAL A 965 -44.71 37.25 11.16
CA VAL A 965 -44.67 37.60 12.56
C VAL A 965 -46.11 37.74 13.06
N SER A 966 -46.44 37.06 14.14
CA SER A 966 -47.76 37.23 14.79
C SER A 966 -47.57 37.64 16.25
N VAL A 967 -48.43 38.60 16.71
CA VAL A 967 -48.50 39.07 18.08
C VAL A 967 -49.91 38.81 18.58
N ASP A 968 -50.03 38.05 19.68
CA ASP A 968 -51.32 37.63 20.26
C ASP A 968 -52.26 37.00 19.19
N GLY A 969 -51.69 36.26 18.24
CA GLY A 969 -52.41 35.61 17.16
C GLY A 969 -52.81 36.49 15.97
N ALA A 970 -52.54 37.81 16.02
CA ALA A 970 -52.68 38.71 14.89
C ALA A 970 -51.37 38.86 14.10
N GLU A 971 -51.44 38.78 12.78
CA GLU A 971 -50.28 38.99 11.90
C GLU A 971 -49.86 40.45 11.91
N VAL A 972 -48.57 40.69 12.08
CA VAL A 972 -47.94 41.99 12.12
C VAL A 972 -47.02 42.14 10.92
N GLU A 973 -47.07 43.29 10.23
CA GLU A 973 -46.23 43.60 9.09
C GLU A 973 -44.75 43.70 9.51
N ALA A 974 -43.89 42.87 8.90
CA ALA A 974 -42.43 42.94 9.01
C ALA A 974 -41.87 43.85 7.89
N ARG A 975 -40.87 44.65 8.19
CA ARG A 975 -40.16 45.49 7.27
C ARG A 975 -38.63 45.36 7.40
N PRO A 976 -37.87 45.66 6.35
CA PRO A 976 -36.41 45.77 6.50
C PRO A 976 -36.08 46.92 7.48
N ALA A 977 -35.01 46.74 8.22
CA ALA A 977 -34.45 47.68 9.19
C ALA A 977 -33.00 48.01 8.83
N PHE A 978 -32.60 49.25 9.04
CA PHE A 978 -31.22 49.77 8.85
C PHE A 978 -30.67 49.76 7.43
#